data_64a7de8193f1cdb7ab91ae08171e359e
#
_entry.id   64a7de8193f1cdb7ab91ae08171e359e
#
_cell.length_a   1.000
_cell.length_b   1.000
_cell.length_c   1.000
_cell.angle_alpha   90.00
_cell.angle_beta   90.00
_cell.angle_gamma   90.00
#
_symmetry.space_group_name_H-M   'P 1'
#
loop_
_entity.id
_entity.type
_entity.pdbx_description
1 polymer ?
#
loop_
_entity_poly.entity_id
_entity_poly.type
_entity_poly.pdbx_seq_one_letter_code
_entity_poly.pdbx_strand_id
1 'polypeptide(L)'
;MKSVKPIMLPLLFLVLAQCQSAIMPQIEEDSFEDIANNFENPPVDYSTGPFWVWNDEVTEELIDTQMQAFKDENMLQLFIHPRPGLITEYLSEEWFELSQYALDKAEELGMKIWIYDENSFPSGFAGGHVQAKMPESYNQGSVIDFRRGKDIDPDKYDDYIVLLKKSGDEFELLHQMPENFTDDYYAFEVLTEAESGWYGGFPYVDLLIPGVTETFIDVTMTGYEEVMGEEFGKRVPGVFTDEPNIAPRGGEGVRFSPVLFDAFEERWDYDLKMHLPSLYEEVGDYKKVRYNYYRLLLELFIERWAVPWYEYSESKNLNWTGHYWEHGWPSPHHGGDNMAMYAWHQVPGIDMLFNTFDERPDQFGNVRAVKELSSVVNQMGRKRALSETYGGSGWELDFKDMKRNGDWQYTLGVNFMNQHLSYMTLKGRRKGDFPQSFLTHAPYWEEYGVLAQYYARLSLALSHGQQINSTLIIEPTTTAWMYYSPTVENDNMTEIEESFRQLMDIMEKRQLEYDLGAENIIKNHGTVIDSQFQIGVRSYNRVILPPNLENIDEETWNLLRKYVQEGGKVLSFSIPQFINGIPSDEVKQMARENDNWVEIKSINEPEVFEALREPDFKVENPEKIDGKVYHMRRHFSDGQLVFWSNYNEEGSEN
;
A
#
# COMPACT_ATOMS: atom_id res chain seq x y z
N MET A 1 -27.03 -41.61 21.57
CA MET A 1 -25.81 -40.80 21.45
C MET A 1 -26.21 -39.50 20.78
N LYS A 2 -26.30 -38.40 21.53
CA LYS A 2 -26.70 -37.08 21.01
C LYS A 2 -25.40 -36.34 20.61
N SER A 3 -25.27 -35.95 19.35
CA SER A 3 -24.15 -35.15 18.86
C SER A 3 -24.19 -33.71 19.41
N VAL A 4 -23.17 -33.32 20.06
CA VAL A 4 -22.94 -31.92 20.50
C VAL A 4 -22.30 -31.21 19.31
N LYS A 5 -22.99 -30.22 18.72
CA LYS A 5 -22.38 -29.29 17.78
C LYS A 5 -21.62 -28.24 18.59
N PRO A 6 -20.40 -27.84 18.21
CA PRO A 6 -19.74 -26.74 18.86
C PRO A 6 -20.37 -25.41 18.38
N ILE A 7 -20.84 -24.62 19.34
CA ILE A 7 -21.19 -23.20 19.17
C ILE A 7 -19.89 -22.42 19.31
N MET A 8 -19.31 -21.99 18.20
CA MET A 8 -18.10 -21.17 18.22
C MET A 8 -18.18 -20.14 17.10
N LEU A 9 -19.07 -19.15 17.19
CA LEU A 9 -19.12 -18.09 16.15
C LEU A 9 -19.64 -16.69 16.55
N PRO A 10 -19.69 -16.23 17.80
CA PRO A 10 -19.82 -14.77 17.98
C PRO A 10 -18.58 -14.07 18.58
N LEU A 11 -17.49 -14.80 18.92
CA LEU A 11 -16.34 -14.16 19.58
C LEU A 11 -15.39 -13.44 18.59
N LEU A 12 -15.24 -13.92 17.37
CA LEU A 12 -14.28 -13.36 16.41
C LEU A 12 -14.70 -11.96 15.92
N PHE A 13 -16.00 -11.74 15.68
CA PHE A 13 -16.51 -10.41 15.31
C PHE A 13 -16.39 -9.36 16.43
N LEU A 14 -16.47 -9.78 17.68
CA LEU A 14 -16.30 -8.85 18.82
C LEU A 14 -14.83 -8.47 19.05
N VAL A 15 -13.88 -9.34 18.73
CA VAL A 15 -12.45 -9.07 18.86
C VAL A 15 -12.00 -8.08 17.80
N LEU A 16 -12.42 -8.21 16.54
CA LEU A 16 -12.10 -7.25 15.48
C LEU A 16 -12.66 -5.84 15.77
N ALA A 17 -13.88 -5.76 16.30
CA ALA A 17 -14.48 -4.48 16.69
C ALA A 17 -13.83 -3.85 17.94
N GLN A 18 -13.22 -4.65 18.81
CA GLN A 18 -12.49 -4.14 19.99
C GLN A 18 -11.05 -3.73 19.67
N CYS A 19 -10.35 -4.43 18.77
CA CYS A 19 -9.02 -4.01 18.31
C CYS A 19 -9.08 -2.69 17.53
N GLN A 20 -10.08 -2.49 16.67
CA GLN A 20 -10.23 -1.27 15.89
C GLN A 20 -10.51 -0.01 16.75
N SER A 21 -11.17 -0.14 17.90
CA SER A 21 -11.42 1.00 18.78
C SER A 21 -10.21 1.47 19.58
N ALA A 22 -9.13 0.68 19.64
CA ALA A 22 -7.90 1.00 20.37
C ALA A 22 -6.84 1.75 19.53
N ILE A 23 -7.05 1.86 18.20
CA ILE A 23 -6.04 2.32 17.23
C ILE A 23 -5.93 3.86 17.15
N MET A 24 -6.91 4.62 17.66
CA MET A 24 -6.93 6.07 17.50
C MET A 24 -6.09 6.78 18.56
N PRO A 25 -4.91 7.33 18.21
CA PRO A 25 -4.17 8.18 19.14
C PRO A 25 -4.93 9.48 19.41
N GLN A 26 -4.80 10.01 20.61
CA GLN A 26 -5.22 11.39 20.86
C GLN A 26 -4.26 12.34 20.14
N ILE A 27 -4.80 13.31 19.41
CA ILE A 27 -3.98 14.32 18.74
C ILE A 27 -3.50 15.29 19.81
N GLU A 28 -2.19 15.32 20.05
CA GLU A 28 -1.54 16.39 20.80
C GLU A 28 -1.39 17.60 19.88
N GLU A 29 -1.65 18.80 20.38
CA GLU A 29 -1.41 20.05 19.66
C GLU A 29 0.09 20.37 19.72
N ASP A 30 0.81 20.06 18.64
CA ASP A 30 2.22 20.45 18.48
C ASP A 30 2.36 21.98 18.37
N SER A 31 3.52 22.51 18.77
CA SER A 31 3.88 23.92 18.64
C SER A 31 5.12 24.13 17.76
N PHE A 32 5.26 25.36 17.24
CA PHE A 32 6.48 25.75 16.51
C PHE A 32 7.74 25.73 17.37
N GLU A 33 7.60 25.93 18.68
CA GLU A 33 8.74 25.90 19.62
C GLU A 33 9.40 24.52 19.64
N ASP A 34 8.60 23.45 19.53
CA ASP A 34 9.11 22.07 19.48
C ASP A 34 10.00 21.82 18.26
N ILE A 35 9.60 22.40 17.11
CA ILE A 35 10.42 22.31 15.88
C ILE A 35 11.65 23.21 16.00
N ALA A 36 11.47 24.49 16.39
CA ALA A 36 12.54 25.49 16.40
C ALA A 36 13.72 25.08 17.28
N ASN A 37 13.45 24.46 18.43
CA ASN A 37 14.49 24.02 19.37
C ASN A 37 15.37 22.88 18.83
N ASN A 38 14.84 22.07 17.90
CA ASN A 38 15.51 20.89 17.37
C ASN A 38 15.87 21.00 15.87
N PHE A 39 15.51 22.10 15.20
CA PHE A 39 15.63 22.22 13.74
C PHE A 39 17.07 22.22 13.25
N GLU A 40 17.99 22.84 13.99
CA GLU A 40 19.41 22.86 13.60
C GLU A 40 20.04 21.46 13.70
N ASN A 41 19.70 20.72 14.77
CA ASN A 41 20.17 19.37 15.04
C ASN A 41 18.99 18.44 15.37
N PRO A 42 18.29 17.94 14.35
CA PRO A 42 17.13 17.06 14.57
C PRO A 42 17.50 15.78 15.36
N PRO A 43 16.62 15.31 16.24
CA PRO A 43 16.80 14.01 16.88
C PRO A 43 16.96 12.87 15.87
N VAL A 44 17.63 11.79 16.26
CA VAL A 44 17.89 10.62 15.42
C VAL A 44 16.63 10.04 14.77
N ASP A 45 15.48 10.17 15.43
CA ASP A 45 14.17 9.69 14.94
C ASP A 45 13.74 10.35 13.62
N TYR A 46 14.29 11.50 13.29
CA TYR A 46 13.99 12.25 12.05
C TYR A 46 15.06 12.08 10.98
N SER A 47 16.17 11.39 11.27
CA SER A 47 17.18 11.04 10.27
C SER A 47 16.57 10.15 9.17
N THR A 48 17.17 10.21 7.97
CA THR A 48 16.88 9.23 6.92
C THR A 48 17.38 7.84 7.33
N GLY A 49 16.81 6.80 6.74
CA GLY A 49 17.14 5.41 7.07
C GLY A 49 17.30 4.57 5.81
N PRO A 50 18.52 4.46 5.24
CA PRO A 50 18.73 3.64 4.05
C PRO A 50 18.59 2.14 4.34
N PHE A 51 18.27 1.37 3.31
CA PHE A 51 18.52 -0.05 3.32
C PHE A 51 20.02 -0.30 3.34
N TRP A 52 20.52 -0.84 4.45
CA TRP A 52 21.91 -1.29 4.57
C TRP A 52 22.00 -2.74 4.12
N VAL A 53 22.43 -2.92 2.89
CA VAL A 53 22.36 -4.21 2.20
C VAL A 53 23.53 -5.12 2.58
N TRP A 54 23.19 -6.18 3.32
CA TRP A 54 24.12 -7.25 3.64
C TRP A 54 24.14 -8.26 2.48
N ASN A 55 25.18 -8.17 1.62
CA ASN A 55 25.30 -8.94 0.39
C ASN A 55 26.69 -9.55 0.18
N ASP A 56 27.44 -9.82 1.25
CA ASP A 56 28.74 -10.54 1.23
C ASP A 56 28.85 -11.40 2.51
N GLU A 57 30.06 -11.90 2.83
CA GLU A 57 30.39 -12.39 4.17
C GLU A 57 30.42 -11.17 5.12
N VAL A 58 29.52 -11.13 6.07
CA VAL A 58 29.41 -10.03 7.03
C VAL A 58 30.46 -10.20 8.12
N THR A 59 31.19 -9.14 8.46
CA THR A 59 32.19 -9.16 9.54
C THR A 59 32.07 -7.93 10.41
N GLU A 60 32.51 -8.03 11.68
CA GLU A 60 32.55 -6.90 12.60
C GLU A 60 33.34 -5.70 12.03
N GLU A 61 34.45 -5.94 11.31
CA GLU A 61 35.25 -4.88 10.67
C GLU A 61 34.46 -4.13 9.59
N LEU A 62 33.64 -4.85 8.79
CA LEU A 62 32.75 -4.21 7.81
C LEU A 62 31.65 -3.41 8.47
N ILE A 63 31.04 -3.96 9.54
CA ILE A 63 30.02 -3.25 10.35
C ILE A 63 30.60 -1.95 10.90
N ASP A 64 31.76 -2.02 11.59
CA ASP A 64 32.42 -0.86 12.16
C ASP A 64 32.72 0.24 11.13
N THR A 65 33.31 -0.18 10.01
CA THR A 65 33.72 0.77 8.94
C THR A 65 32.53 1.45 8.30
N GLN A 66 31.47 0.68 7.98
CA GLN A 66 30.31 1.22 7.27
C GLN A 66 29.40 2.03 8.18
N MET A 67 29.18 1.59 9.41
CA MET A 67 28.39 2.36 10.39
C MET A 67 29.06 3.69 10.74
N GLN A 68 30.39 3.73 10.84
CA GLN A 68 31.12 5.00 10.99
C GLN A 68 30.91 5.91 9.79
N ALA A 69 30.99 5.36 8.56
CA ALA A 69 30.75 6.13 7.34
C ALA A 69 29.32 6.71 7.30
N PHE A 70 28.29 5.95 7.66
CA PHE A 70 26.92 6.46 7.76
C PHE A 70 26.79 7.55 8.81
N LYS A 71 27.43 7.38 9.96
CA LYS A 71 27.45 8.38 11.05
C LYS A 71 28.08 9.70 10.58
N ASP A 72 29.19 9.63 9.87
CA ASP A 72 29.90 10.80 9.37
C ASP A 72 29.03 11.63 8.39
N GLU A 73 28.15 10.96 7.65
CA GLU A 73 27.21 11.58 6.71
C GLU A 73 25.78 11.78 7.27
N ASN A 74 25.60 11.78 8.61
CA ASN A 74 24.31 12.02 9.28
C ASN A 74 23.17 11.05 8.89
N MET A 75 23.48 9.86 8.40
CA MET A 75 22.52 8.80 8.18
C MET A 75 22.46 7.93 9.46
N LEU A 76 21.52 8.24 10.35
CA LEU A 76 21.56 7.75 11.72
C LEU A 76 20.56 6.62 12.01
N GLN A 77 19.83 6.17 11.01
CA GLN A 77 18.97 5.00 11.06
C GLN A 77 19.36 4.06 9.92
N LEU A 78 19.41 2.75 10.17
CA LEU A 78 19.78 1.75 9.16
C LEU A 78 18.81 0.59 9.21
N PHE A 79 18.36 0.11 8.05
CA PHE A 79 17.60 -1.12 7.92
C PHE A 79 18.54 -2.25 7.49
N ILE A 80 18.78 -3.26 8.35
CA ILE A 80 19.60 -4.43 8.00
C ILE A 80 18.83 -5.26 6.98
N HIS A 81 19.27 -5.22 5.73
CA HIS A 81 18.57 -5.80 4.60
C HIS A 81 19.41 -6.89 3.89
N PRO A 82 19.12 -8.18 4.10
CA PRO A 82 19.80 -9.26 3.37
C PRO A 82 19.35 -9.28 1.91
N ARG A 83 20.31 -9.38 1.00
CA ARG A 83 20.04 -9.40 -0.45
C ARG A 83 20.94 -10.41 -1.19
N PRO A 84 20.63 -10.73 -2.47
CA PRO A 84 21.40 -11.67 -3.27
C PRO A 84 22.91 -11.39 -3.25
N GLY A 85 23.66 -12.42 -2.89
CA GLY A 85 25.10 -12.34 -2.69
C GLY A 85 25.53 -12.44 -1.23
N LEU A 86 24.58 -12.45 -0.28
CA LEU A 86 24.84 -12.76 1.12
C LEU A 86 25.51 -14.14 1.23
N ILE A 87 26.59 -14.22 2.00
CA ILE A 87 27.37 -15.45 2.29
C ILE A 87 27.09 -15.93 3.71
N THR A 88 27.03 -15.01 4.67
CA THR A 88 26.56 -15.31 6.04
C THR A 88 25.15 -15.91 5.99
N GLU A 89 24.94 -17.07 6.58
CA GLU A 89 23.66 -17.77 6.50
C GLU A 89 22.55 -16.98 7.18
N TYR A 90 21.49 -16.65 6.45
CA TYR A 90 20.35 -15.89 6.96
C TYR A 90 19.63 -16.64 8.09
N LEU A 91 19.32 -15.94 9.17
CA LEU A 91 18.71 -16.44 10.42
C LEU A 91 19.54 -17.52 11.16
N SER A 92 20.85 -17.62 10.86
CA SER A 92 21.77 -18.46 11.65
C SER A 92 22.17 -17.80 12.96
N GLU A 93 22.81 -18.56 13.86
CA GLU A 93 23.40 -18.01 15.10
C GLU A 93 24.38 -16.86 14.78
N GLU A 94 25.26 -17.03 13.78
CA GLU A 94 26.17 -15.98 13.32
C GLU A 94 25.46 -14.73 12.82
N TRP A 95 24.33 -14.90 12.09
CA TRP A 95 23.48 -13.77 11.67
C TRP A 95 22.99 -12.94 12.83
N PHE A 96 22.49 -13.58 13.87
CA PHE A 96 21.97 -12.88 15.06
C PHE A 96 23.09 -12.28 15.92
N GLU A 97 24.26 -12.94 16.04
CA GLU A 97 25.44 -12.38 16.70
C GLU A 97 25.93 -11.09 16.02
N LEU A 98 25.99 -11.08 14.69
CA LEU A 98 26.37 -9.89 13.90
C LEU A 98 25.32 -8.80 13.96
N SER A 99 24.04 -9.16 14.01
CA SER A 99 22.94 -8.19 14.20
C SER A 99 23.01 -7.54 15.58
N GLN A 100 23.30 -8.30 16.63
CA GLN A 100 23.56 -7.77 17.98
C GLN A 100 24.79 -6.86 18.00
N TYR A 101 25.87 -7.27 17.32
CA TYR A 101 27.08 -6.44 17.22
C TYR A 101 26.77 -5.09 16.53
N ALA A 102 25.98 -5.09 15.47
CA ALA A 102 25.54 -3.86 14.81
C ALA A 102 24.68 -2.97 15.73
N LEU A 103 23.84 -3.56 16.58
CA LEU A 103 23.06 -2.83 17.58
C LEU A 103 23.93 -2.21 18.67
N ASP A 104 24.92 -2.94 19.17
CA ASP A 104 25.87 -2.43 20.17
C ASP A 104 26.69 -1.26 19.58
N LYS A 105 27.09 -1.39 18.31
CA LYS A 105 27.75 -0.29 17.59
C LYS A 105 26.83 0.90 17.37
N ALA A 106 25.55 0.68 17.13
CA ALA A 106 24.56 1.77 17.03
C ALA A 106 24.44 2.53 18.36
N GLU A 107 24.55 1.86 19.51
CA GLU A 107 24.60 2.54 20.82
C GLU A 107 25.80 3.46 20.94
N GLU A 108 27.01 2.98 20.58
CA GLU A 108 28.23 3.79 20.60
C GLU A 108 28.13 5.03 19.71
N LEU A 109 27.52 4.89 18.54
CA LEU A 109 27.42 5.94 17.52
C LEU A 109 26.18 6.83 17.68
N GLY A 110 25.24 6.50 18.57
CA GLY A 110 23.95 7.21 18.72
C GLY A 110 23.02 7.01 17.53
N MET A 111 23.02 5.82 16.96
CA MET A 111 22.23 5.41 15.80
C MET A 111 21.09 4.48 16.19
N LYS A 112 20.22 4.14 15.23
CA LYS A 112 19.14 3.16 15.36
C LYS A 112 19.21 2.10 14.27
N ILE A 113 18.80 0.88 14.61
CA ILE A 113 18.76 -0.26 13.69
C ILE A 113 17.31 -0.70 13.52
N TRP A 114 16.84 -0.77 12.30
CA TRP A 114 15.56 -1.36 11.92
C TRP A 114 15.78 -2.78 11.41
N ILE A 115 14.83 -3.65 11.68
CA ILE A 115 14.82 -5.02 11.14
C ILE A 115 14.15 -4.97 9.77
N TYR A 116 14.72 -5.68 8.79
CA TYR A 116 14.06 -6.05 7.56
C TYR A 116 13.68 -7.53 7.65
N ASP A 117 12.42 -7.86 7.43
CA ASP A 117 11.85 -9.15 7.83
C ASP A 117 12.11 -10.33 6.90
N GLU A 118 12.76 -10.11 5.75
CA GLU A 118 12.91 -11.13 4.70
C GLU A 118 14.36 -11.26 4.21
N ASN A 119 14.65 -12.32 3.48
CA ASN A 119 15.86 -12.47 2.66
C ASN A 119 15.54 -12.12 1.20
N SER A 120 15.78 -10.87 0.82
CA SER A 120 15.33 -10.20 -0.41
C SER A 120 13.87 -9.73 -0.31
N PHE A 121 13.03 -9.99 -1.30
CA PHE A 121 11.59 -9.65 -1.35
C PHE A 121 10.84 -10.63 -2.27
N PRO A 122 9.50 -10.65 -2.28
CA PRO A 122 8.59 -10.01 -1.34
C PRO A 122 8.56 -10.72 0.02
N SER A 123 8.15 -10.02 1.09
CA SER A 123 8.07 -10.62 2.42
C SER A 123 7.05 -11.76 2.51
N GLY A 124 7.34 -12.75 3.36
CA GLY A 124 6.41 -13.84 3.66
C GLY A 124 7.04 -15.24 3.64
N PHE A 125 8.19 -15.45 3.01
CA PHE A 125 8.79 -16.78 2.85
C PHE A 125 10.04 -17.04 3.73
N ALA A 126 10.62 -15.98 4.32
CA ALA A 126 11.80 -16.04 5.20
C ALA A 126 12.96 -16.87 4.59
N GLY A 127 13.36 -16.53 3.36
CA GLY A 127 14.42 -17.30 2.65
C GLY A 127 14.08 -18.77 2.38
N GLY A 128 12.81 -19.18 2.49
CA GLY A 128 12.34 -20.56 2.32
C GLY A 128 12.06 -21.30 3.64
N HIS A 129 12.34 -20.69 4.78
CA HIS A 129 12.12 -21.35 6.08
C HIS A 129 10.63 -21.57 6.39
N VAL A 130 9.74 -20.68 5.93
CA VAL A 130 8.29 -20.84 6.13
C VAL A 130 7.79 -22.08 5.39
N GLN A 131 8.13 -22.24 4.12
CA GLN A 131 7.70 -23.37 3.32
C GLN A 131 8.28 -24.69 3.84
N ALA A 132 9.53 -24.68 4.30
CA ALA A 132 10.15 -25.86 4.92
C ALA A 132 9.43 -26.27 6.23
N LYS A 133 8.96 -25.30 7.02
CA LYS A 133 8.23 -25.53 8.28
C LYS A 133 6.75 -25.85 8.06
N MET A 134 6.14 -25.24 7.04
CA MET A 134 4.71 -25.33 6.72
C MET A 134 4.51 -25.65 5.22
N PRO A 135 4.70 -26.91 4.79
CA PRO A 135 4.59 -27.29 3.39
C PRO A 135 3.25 -26.96 2.73
N GLU A 136 2.17 -26.95 3.49
CA GLU A 136 0.84 -26.59 3.03
C GLU A 136 0.73 -25.14 2.56
N SER A 137 1.68 -24.27 2.94
CA SER A 137 1.69 -22.86 2.53
C SER A 137 1.95 -22.65 1.03
N TYR A 138 2.43 -23.68 0.29
CA TYR A 138 2.79 -23.55 -1.13
C TYR A 138 2.29 -24.69 -2.01
N ASN A 139 1.78 -25.78 -1.44
CA ASN A 139 1.40 -27.00 -2.18
C ASN A 139 0.12 -26.86 -3.01
N GLN A 140 -0.60 -25.77 -2.86
CA GLN A 140 -1.99 -25.68 -3.27
C GLN A 140 -2.21 -25.06 -4.65
N GLY A 141 -1.18 -24.63 -5.32
CA GLY A 141 -1.35 -23.84 -6.54
C GLY A 141 -1.86 -22.42 -6.25
N SER A 142 -1.69 -21.52 -7.19
CA SER A 142 -1.98 -20.11 -6.98
C SER A 142 -2.89 -19.48 -8.03
N VAL A 143 -3.23 -20.21 -9.11
CA VAL A 143 -4.00 -19.71 -10.25
C VAL A 143 -5.12 -20.67 -10.60
N ILE A 144 -6.31 -20.13 -10.78
CA ILE A 144 -7.35 -20.79 -11.55
C ILE A 144 -7.09 -20.43 -13.01
N ASP A 145 -6.84 -21.43 -13.86
CA ASP A 145 -6.75 -21.27 -15.30
C ASP A 145 -8.01 -21.76 -15.98
N PHE A 146 -8.38 -21.22 -17.13
CA PHE A 146 -9.58 -21.62 -17.80
C PHE A 146 -9.36 -22.02 -19.26
N ARG A 147 -10.18 -22.96 -19.71
CA ARG A 147 -10.26 -23.41 -21.10
C ARG A 147 -11.69 -23.23 -21.59
N ARG A 148 -11.85 -22.86 -22.85
CA ARG A 148 -13.17 -22.65 -23.45
C ARG A 148 -13.33 -23.44 -24.74
N GLY A 149 -14.49 -24.04 -24.92
CA GLY A 149 -14.86 -24.72 -26.17
C GLY A 149 -13.86 -25.80 -26.57
N LYS A 150 -13.33 -25.68 -27.78
CA LYS A 150 -12.39 -26.66 -28.37
C LYS A 150 -11.03 -26.75 -27.66
N ASP A 151 -10.70 -25.77 -26.80
CA ASP A 151 -9.45 -25.75 -26.06
C ASP A 151 -9.54 -26.57 -24.76
N ILE A 152 -10.73 -27.11 -24.45
CA ILE A 152 -10.96 -28.06 -23.36
C ILE A 152 -10.41 -29.43 -23.76
N ASP A 153 -9.49 -29.98 -22.95
CA ASP A 153 -8.93 -31.30 -23.16
C ASP A 153 -9.84 -32.37 -22.53
N PRO A 154 -10.46 -33.25 -23.34
CA PRO A 154 -11.36 -34.27 -22.83
C PRO A 154 -10.69 -35.33 -21.93
N ASP A 155 -9.36 -35.51 -22.08
CA ASP A 155 -8.62 -36.48 -21.28
C ASP A 155 -8.28 -35.96 -19.87
N LYS A 156 -8.51 -34.66 -19.60
CA LYS A 156 -8.23 -33.98 -18.33
C LYS A 156 -9.46 -33.78 -17.43
N TYR A 157 -10.51 -34.54 -17.58
CA TYR A 157 -11.74 -34.33 -16.80
C TYR A 157 -11.50 -34.29 -15.28
N ASP A 158 -10.67 -35.20 -14.78
CA ASP A 158 -10.39 -35.33 -13.35
C ASP A 158 -9.46 -34.20 -12.81
N ASP A 159 -8.81 -33.46 -13.69
CA ASP A 159 -7.95 -32.32 -13.32
C ASP A 159 -8.75 -31.02 -13.19
N TYR A 160 -9.95 -30.94 -13.80
CA TYR A 160 -10.80 -29.75 -13.73
C TYR A 160 -11.54 -29.68 -12.39
N ILE A 161 -11.41 -28.54 -11.71
CA ILE A 161 -12.19 -28.23 -10.47
C ILE A 161 -13.67 -28.06 -10.76
N VAL A 162 -14.02 -27.63 -11.99
CA VAL A 162 -15.39 -27.50 -12.47
C VAL A 162 -15.44 -27.47 -13.99
N LEU A 163 -16.46 -28.09 -14.55
CA LEU A 163 -16.82 -28.05 -15.97
C LEU A 163 -18.24 -27.50 -16.10
N LEU A 164 -18.40 -26.38 -16.83
CA LEU A 164 -19.66 -25.67 -16.93
C LEU A 164 -20.12 -25.58 -18.38
N LYS A 165 -21.44 -25.51 -18.55
CA LYS A 165 -22.08 -25.14 -19.82
C LYS A 165 -22.92 -23.89 -19.63
N LYS A 166 -22.69 -22.89 -20.47
CA LYS A 166 -23.51 -21.67 -20.51
C LYS A 166 -24.88 -21.95 -21.12
N SER A 167 -25.94 -21.51 -20.46
CA SER A 167 -27.31 -21.57 -20.91
C SER A 167 -28.04 -20.25 -20.66
N GLY A 168 -28.05 -19.37 -21.65
CA GLY A 168 -28.49 -17.98 -21.48
C GLY A 168 -27.49 -17.20 -20.62
N ASP A 169 -27.95 -16.63 -19.51
CA ASP A 169 -27.11 -15.92 -18.54
C ASP A 169 -26.68 -16.79 -17.34
N GLU A 170 -27.10 -18.07 -17.33
CA GLU A 170 -26.79 -19.03 -16.26
C GLU A 170 -25.77 -20.07 -16.72
N PHE A 171 -25.17 -20.77 -15.75
CA PHE A 171 -24.24 -21.87 -15.97
C PHE A 171 -24.74 -23.16 -15.35
N GLU A 172 -24.61 -24.25 -16.09
CA GLU A 172 -24.97 -25.61 -15.66
C GLU A 172 -23.69 -26.42 -15.38
N LEU A 173 -23.64 -27.04 -14.20
CA LEU A 173 -22.54 -27.94 -13.83
C LEU A 173 -22.65 -29.25 -14.61
N LEU A 174 -21.56 -29.65 -15.25
CA LEU A 174 -21.49 -30.93 -15.97
C LEU A 174 -20.76 -31.99 -15.13
N HIS A 175 -21.37 -33.14 -14.99
CA HIS A 175 -20.84 -34.30 -14.25
C HIS A 175 -20.15 -35.35 -15.15
N GLN A 176 -19.99 -35.03 -16.44
CA GLN A 176 -19.30 -35.89 -17.42
C GLN A 176 -18.86 -35.05 -18.62
N MET A 177 -17.83 -35.52 -19.30
CA MET A 177 -17.37 -34.92 -20.53
C MET A 177 -18.43 -35.02 -21.65
N PRO A 178 -18.75 -33.90 -22.32
CA PRO A 178 -19.58 -33.93 -23.52
C PRO A 178 -18.83 -34.54 -24.71
N GLU A 179 -19.56 -35.15 -25.66
CA GLU A 179 -18.95 -35.69 -26.89
C GLU A 179 -18.34 -34.62 -27.80
N ASN A 180 -18.87 -33.38 -27.76
CA ASN A 180 -18.44 -32.26 -28.57
C ASN A 180 -18.49 -30.98 -27.75
N PHE A 181 -17.46 -30.12 -27.88
CA PHE A 181 -17.41 -28.81 -27.24
C PHE A 181 -17.77 -27.71 -28.21
N THR A 182 -18.61 -26.79 -27.75
CA THR A 182 -18.87 -25.49 -28.36
C THR A 182 -18.36 -24.39 -27.47
N ASP A 183 -18.34 -23.16 -27.94
CA ASP A 183 -17.89 -21.99 -27.15
C ASP A 183 -18.73 -21.71 -25.89
N ASP A 184 -19.81 -22.49 -25.66
CA ASP A 184 -20.61 -22.42 -24.45
C ASP A 184 -20.06 -23.26 -23.29
N TYR A 185 -18.97 -24.03 -23.50
CA TYR A 185 -18.37 -24.87 -22.47
C TYR A 185 -17.13 -24.19 -21.87
N TYR A 186 -17.01 -24.27 -20.56
CA TYR A 186 -15.92 -23.73 -19.75
C TYR A 186 -15.39 -24.79 -18.81
N ALA A 187 -14.07 -24.96 -18.77
CA ALA A 187 -13.40 -25.84 -17.82
C ALA A 187 -12.33 -25.05 -17.06
N PHE A 188 -12.24 -25.29 -15.76
CA PHE A 188 -11.33 -24.59 -14.87
C PHE A 188 -10.41 -25.57 -14.16
N GLU A 189 -9.11 -25.31 -14.16
CA GLU A 189 -8.08 -26.09 -13.48
C GLU A 189 -7.25 -25.22 -12.56
N VAL A 190 -6.66 -25.81 -11.50
CA VAL A 190 -5.73 -25.09 -10.61
C VAL A 190 -4.30 -25.39 -11.07
N LEU A 191 -3.54 -24.34 -11.36
CA LEU A 191 -2.14 -24.45 -11.71
C LEU A 191 -1.27 -24.22 -10.47
N THR A 192 -0.26 -25.09 -10.31
CA THR A 192 0.74 -24.98 -9.26
C THR A 192 1.85 -24.03 -9.69
N GLU A 193 2.32 -23.21 -8.79
CA GLU A 193 3.47 -22.35 -9.00
C GLU A 193 4.77 -23.16 -9.10
N ALA A 194 5.72 -22.66 -9.89
CA ALA A 194 7.01 -23.32 -10.03
C ALA A 194 7.96 -23.00 -8.87
N GLU A 195 8.78 -23.97 -8.50
CA GLU A 195 9.88 -23.76 -7.56
C GLU A 195 10.88 -22.70 -8.10
N SER A 196 11.38 -21.87 -7.20
CA SER A 196 12.34 -20.81 -7.53
C SER A 196 13.46 -20.73 -6.50
N GLY A 197 14.69 -20.63 -6.97
CA GLY A 197 15.82 -20.35 -6.08
C GLY A 197 15.72 -19.01 -5.36
N TRP A 198 14.89 -18.08 -5.84
CA TRP A 198 14.59 -16.82 -5.18
C TRP A 198 13.85 -17.03 -3.85
N TYR A 199 12.96 -18.01 -3.79
CA TYR A 199 12.18 -18.36 -2.61
C TYR A 199 12.78 -19.56 -1.83
N GLY A 200 14.10 -19.70 -1.84
CA GLY A 200 14.79 -20.78 -1.11
C GLY A 200 14.61 -22.18 -1.72
N GLY A 201 14.22 -22.26 -2.99
CA GLY A 201 13.97 -23.52 -3.69
C GLY A 201 12.51 -23.98 -3.67
N PHE A 202 11.60 -23.14 -3.19
CA PHE A 202 10.16 -23.39 -3.13
C PHE A 202 9.38 -22.44 -4.05
N PRO A 203 8.06 -22.66 -4.26
CA PRO A 203 7.16 -21.60 -4.71
C PRO A 203 6.99 -20.51 -3.64
N TYR A 204 6.51 -19.32 -4.01
CA TYR A 204 6.13 -18.30 -3.03
C TYR A 204 5.00 -18.79 -2.13
N VAL A 205 4.90 -18.27 -0.93
CA VAL A 205 3.87 -18.63 0.05
C VAL A 205 2.48 -18.12 -0.33
N ASP A 206 1.46 -18.80 0.11
CA ASP A 206 0.08 -18.35 0.04
C ASP A 206 -0.32 -17.65 1.35
N LEU A 207 -0.27 -16.32 1.35
CA LEU A 207 -0.59 -15.47 2.51
C LEU A 207 -2.08 -15.50 2.91
N LEU A 208 -2.95 -16.16 2.12
CA LEU A 208 -4.35 -16.36 2.48
C LEU A 208 -4.59 -17.61 3.34
N ILE A 209 -3.59 -18.47 3.50
CA ILE A 209 -3.68 -19.66 4.35
C ILE A 209 -3.50 -19.25 5.84
N PRO A 210 -4.40 -19.66 6.74
CA PRO A 210 -4.27 -19.39 8.17
C PRO A 210 -2.96 -19.94 8.74
N GLY A 211 -2.28 -19.14 9.56
CA GLY A 211 -1.05 -19.53 10.25
C GLY A 211 0.25 -19.30 9.47
N VAL A 212 0.17 -18.94 8.18
CA VAL A 212 1.37 -18.65 7.37
C VAL A 212 2.10 -17.42 7.91
N THR A 213 1.39 -16.34 8.15
CA THR A 213 1.98 -15.08 8.66
C THR A 213 2.50 -15.24 10.08
N GLU A 214 1.77 -15.94 10.95
CA GLU A 214 2.23 -16.24 12.30
C GLU A 214 3.49 -17.11 12.27
N THR A 215 3.58 -18.08 11.33
CA THR A 215 4.79 -18.89 11.13
C THR A 215 5.94 -18.03 10.61
N PHE A 216 5.68 -17.10 9.70
CA PHE A 216 6.66 -16.15 9.19
C PHE A 216 7.23 -15.27 10.31
N ILE A 217 6.36 -14.67 11.12
CA ILE A 217 6.75 -13.86 12.29
C ILE A 217 7.58 -14.70 13.29
N ASP A 218 7.13 -15.92 13.61
CA ASP A 218 7.86 -16.81 14.50
C ASP A 218 9.25 -17.15 13.98
N VAL A 219 9.36 -17.47 12.70
CA VAL A 219 10.65 -17.83 12.07
C VAL A 219 11.61 -16.65 12.00
N THR A 220 11.11 -15.46 11.64
CA THR A 220 11.98 -14.28 11.45
C THR A 220 12.28 -13.57 12.76
N MET A 221 11.28 -13.36 13.60
CA MET A 221 11.40 -12.43 14.72
C MET A 221 11.90 -13.06 16.02
N THR A 222 11.73 -14.39 16.22
CA THR A 222 12.14 -15.02 17.50
C THR A 222 13.62 -14.82 17.79
N GLY A 223 14.51 -15.01 16.80
CA GLY A 223 15.93 -14.80 17.00
C GLY A 223 16.31 -13.34 17.28
N TYR A 224 15.64 -12.39 16.62
CA TYR A 224 15.82 -10.97 16.94
C TYR A 224 15.31 -10.62 18.35
N GLU A 225 14.19 -11.21 18.79
CA GLU A 225 13.71 -11.03 20.16
C GLU A 225 14.72 -11.51 21.20
N GLU A 226 15.38 -12.64 20.95
CA GLU A 226 16.37 -13.22 21.86
C GLU A 226 17.60 -12.32 22.02
N VAL A 227 18.06 -11.68 20.95
CA VAL A 227 19.29 -10.87 20.97
C VAL A 227 19.05 -9.37 21.13
N MET A 228 17.95 -8.83 20.60
CA MET A 228 17.66 -7.38 20.55
C MET A 228 16.38 -6.97 21.30
N GLY A 229 15.61 -7.90 21.85
CA GLY A 229 14.25 -7.64 22.36
C GLY A 229 14.18 -6.57 23.45
N GLU A 230 15.23 -6.41 24.27
CA GLU A 230 15.27 -5.35 25.29
C GLU A 230 15.33 -3.94 24.70
N GLU A 231 15.71 -3.80 23.43
CA GLU A 231 15.85 -2.54 22.72
C GLU A 231 14.69 -2.26 21.73
N PHE A 232 13.71 -3.14 21.69
CA PHE A 232 12.50 -2.93 20.89
C PHE A 232 11.75 -1.66 21.34
N GLY A 233 11.33 -0.83 20.36
CA GLY A 233 10.74 0.48 20.59
C GLY A 233 11.72 1.57 21.06
N LYS A 234 13.02 1.27 21.12
CA LYS A 234 14.06 2.21 21.51
C LYS A 234 15.10 2.35 20.38
N ARG A 235 16.25 1.62 20.47
CA ARG A 235 17.27 1.55 19.41
C ARG A 235 16.87 0.65 18.24
N VAL A 236 15.94 -0.27 18.45
CA VAL A 236 15.26 -1.04 17.40
C VAL A 236 13.83 -0.50 17.27
N PRO A 237 13.61 0.55 16.46
CA PRO A 237 12.31 1.23 16.41
C PRO A 237 11.20 0.39 15.80
N GLY A 238 11.54 -0.53 14.88
CA GLY A 238 10.54 -1.28 14.16
C GLY A 238 11.08 -2.28 13.15
N VAL A 239 10.16 -2.78 12.35
CA VAL A 239 10.38 -3.80 11.34
C VAL A 239 9.80 -3.34 9.99
N PHE A 240 10.51 -3.65 8.91
CA PHE A 240 10.14 -3.35 7.52
C PHE A 240 9.69 -4.60 6.82
N THR A 241 8.56 -4.51 6.13
CA THR A 241 7.94 -5.54 5.29
C THR A 241 7.90 -5.05 3.84
N ASP A 242 8.40 -5.84 2.92
CA ASP A 242 8.59 -5.47 1.51
C ASP A 242 7.63 -6.22 0.60
N GLU A 243 6.74 -5.51 -0.07
CA GLU A 243 5.81 -5.97 -1.12
C GLU A 243 5.10 -7.33 -0.91
N PRO A 244 4.65 -7.70 0.32
CA PRO A 244 3.87 -8.92 0.48
C PRO A 244 2.63 -8.83 -0.39
N ASN A 245 2.31 -9.89 -1.12
CA ASN A 245 1.21 -9.83 -2.07
C ASN A 245 0.48 -11.18 -2.21
N ILE A 246 -0.68 -11.11 -2.81
CA ILE A 246 -1.54 -12.26 -3.10
C ILE A 246 -1.72 -12.45 -4.62
N ALA A 247 -0.81 -11.90 -5.42
CA ALA A 247 -0.89 -12.01 -6.87
C ALA A 247 -0.92 -13.47 -7.32
N PRO A 248 -1.67 -13.79 -8.38
CA PRO A 248 -1.63 -15.10 -8.98
C PRO A 248 -0.26 -15.35 -9.63
N ARG A 249 0.03 -16.63 -9.88
CA ARG A 249 1.27 -17.06 -10.54
C ARG A 249 1.61 -16.23 -11.76
N GLY A 250 2.82 -15.70 -11.80
CA GLY A 250 3.31 -14.89 -12.93
C GLY A 250 2.56 -13.55 -13.10
N GLY A 251 1.74 -13.15 -12.15
CA GLY A 251 0.91 -11.93 -12.23
C GLY A 251 -0.29 -12.04 -13.17
N GLU A 252 -0.57 -13.24 -13.70
CA GLU A 252 -1.66 -13.46 -14.65
C GLU A 252 -2.68 -14.48 -14.12
N GLY A 253 -3.95 -14.32 -14.47
CA GLY A 253 -5.03 -15.21 -14.11
C GLY A 253 -5.79 -14.80 -12.83
N VAL A 254 -6.70 -15.68 -12.40
CA VAL A 254 -7.51 -15.51 -11.19
C VAL A 254 -6.82 -16.20 -10.03
N ARG A 255 -6.62 -15.48 -8.91
CA ARG A 255 -6.01 -16.04 -7.71
C ARG A 255 -6.79 -17.24 -7.20
N PHE A 256 -6.08 -18.30 -6.87
CA PHE A 256 -6.58 -19.44 -6.12
C PHE A 256 -5.92 -19.51 -4.73
N SER A 257 -6.70 -19.96 -3.76
CA SER A 257 -6.25 -20.46 -2.48
C SER A 257 -7.20 -21.58 -2.04
N PRO A 258 -6.76 -22.63 -1.34
CA PRO A 258 -7.65 -23.71 -0.90
C PRO A 258 -8.76 -23.23 0.02
N VAL A 259 -8.60 -22.09 0.68
CA VAL A 259 -9.63 -21.51 1.56
C VAL A 259 -10.68 -20.68 0.82
N LEU A 260 -10.43 -20.36 -0.46
CA LEU A 260 -11.18 -19.32 -1.17
C LEU A 260 -12.65 -19.66 -1.41
N PHE A 261 -12.95 -20.84 -1.89
CA PHE A 261 -14.33 -21.20 -2.26
C PHE A 261 -15.25 -21.28 -1.03
N ASP A 262 -14.77 -21.90 0.05
CA ASP A 262 -15.53 -22.00 1.29
C ASP A 262 -15.74 -20.63 1.93
N ALA A 263 -14.69 -19.79 1.96
CA ALA A 263 -14.77 -18.43 2.48
C ALA A 263 -15.71 -17.54 1.64
N PHE A 264 -15.74 -17.74 0.33
CA PHE A 264 -16.64 -17.00 -0.57
C PHE A 264 -18.10 -17.39 -0.33
N GLU A 265 -18.40 -18.70 -0.26
CA GLU A 265 -19.75 -19.20 0.00
C GLU A 265 -20.26 -18.77 1.38
N GLU A 266 -19.40 -18.82 2.41
CA GLU A 266 -19.73 -18.34 3.75
C GLU A 266 -20.08 -16.84 3.77
N ARG A 267 -19.36 -16.02 2.96
CA ARG A 267 -19.53 -14.57 2.92
C ARG A 267 -20.74 -14.12 2.09
N TRP A 268 -20.98 -14.77 0.95
CA TRP A 268 -21.92 -14.29 -0.07
C TRP A 268 -23.15 -15.21 -0.30
N ASP A 269 -23.22 -16.36 0.37
CA ASP A 269 -24.31 -17.33 0.28
C ASP A 269 -24.56 -17.88 -1.14
N TYR A 270 -23.47 -18.01 -1.95
CA TYR A 270 -23.51 -18.70 -3.24
C TYR A 270 -22.14 -19.27 -3.63
N ASP A 271 -22.15 -20.36 -4.45
CA ASP A 271 -20.94 -21.07 -4.87
C ASP A 271 -20.21 -20.32 -6.00
N LEU A 272 -19.01 -19.81 -5.72
CA LEU A 272 -18.18 -19.12 -6.71
C LEU A 272 -17.84 -19.99 -7.93
N LYS A 273 -17.71 -21.32 -7.77
CA LYS A 273 -17.36 -22.23 -8.88
C LYS A 273 -18.35 -22.11 -10.04
N MET A 274 -19.64 -21.90 -9.74
CA MET A 274 -20.68 -21.70 -10.74
C MET A 274 -20.57 -20.36 -11.49
N HIS A 275 -19.79 -19.42 -10.98
CA HIS A 275 -19.63 -18.07 -11.50
C HIS A 275 -18.19 -17.75 -11.97
N LEU A 276 -17.29 -18.73 -11.98
CA LEU A 276 -15.91 -18.53 -12.44
C LEU A 276 -15.80 -17.89 -13.83
N PRO A 277 -16.68 -18.22 -14.82
CA PRO A 277 -16.64 -17.54 -16.11
C PRO A 277 -16.75 -16.01 -16.03
N SER A 278 -17.49 -15.49 -15.03
CA SER A 278 -17.70 -14.04 -14.82
C SER A 278 -16.43 -13.32 -14.38
N LEU A 279 -15.44 -14.02 -13.82
CA LEU A 279 -14.14 -13.44 -13.45
C LEU A 279 -13.26 -13.18 -14.68
N TYR A 280 -13.46 -13.92 -15.76
CA TYR A 280 -12.69 -13.83 -17.00
C TYR A 280 -13.41 -13.05 -18.09
N GLU A 281 -14.71 -13.25 -18.24
CA GLU A 281 -15.53 -12.66 -19.30
C GLU A 281 -16.68 -11.84 -18.71
N GLU A 282 -17.27 -10.96 -19.53
CA GLU A 282 -18.44 -10.17 -19.14
C GLU A 282 -19.73 -10.99 -19.37
N VAL A 283 -19.93 -12.01 -18.54
CA VAL A 283 -21.05 -12.94 -18.59
C VAL A 283 -21.73 -13.07 -17.23
N GLY A 284 -23.05 -13.31 -17.24
CA GLY A 284 -23.84 -13.33 -16.00
C GLY A 284 -23.75 -12.00 -15.24
N ASP A 285 -23.85 -12.08 -13.91
CA ASP A 285 -23.73 -10.90 -13.02
C ASP A 285 -22.25 -10.54 -12.75
N TYR A 286 -21.41 -10.45 -13.80
CA TYR A 286 -19.96 -10.33 -13.66
C TYR A 286 -19.51 -9.17 -12.76
N LYS A 287 -20.18 -8.01 -12.79
CA LYS A 287 -19.82 -6.86 -11.93
C LYS A 287 -19.94 -7.21 -10.45
N LYS A 288 -21.05 -7.83 -10.04
CA LYS A 288 -21.26 -8.29 -8.67
C LYS A 288 -20.29 -9.40 -8.27
N VAL A 289 -20.05 -10.37 -9.17
CA VAL A 289 -19.16 -11.51 -8.89
C VAL A 289 -17.73 -11.03 -8.70
N ARG A 290 -17.23 -10.17 -9.58
CA ARG A 290 -15.88 -9.57 -9.47
C ARG A 290 -15.75 -8.71 -8.22
N TYR A 291 -16.70 -7.82 -7.94
CA TYR A 291 -16.73 -7.03 -6.72
C TYR A 291 -16.65 -7.90 -5.47
N ASN A 292 -17.48 -8.93 -5.36
CA ASN A 292 -17.50 -9.86 -4.23
C ASN A 292 -16.18 -10.62 -4.10
N TYR A 293 -15.59 -11.04 -5.22
CA TYR A 293 -14.33 -11.78 -5.25
C TYR A 293 -13.16 -10.93 -4.76
N TYR A 294 -12.96 -9.71 -5.29
CA TYR A 294 -11.85 -8.85 -4.88
C TYR A 294 -12.03 -8.29 -3.47
N ARG A 295 -13.26 -8.03 -3.06
CA ARG A 295 -13.57 -7.69 -1.67
C ARG A 295 -13.17 -8.82 -0.71
N LEU A 296 -13.50 -10.07 -1.04
CA LEU A 296 -13.08 -11.22 -0.23
C LEU A 296 -11.56 -11.34 -0.15
N LEU A 297 -10.86 -11.20 -1.28
CA LEU A 297 -9.39 -11.28 -1.29
C LEU A 297 -8.77 -10.21 -0.38
N LEU A 298 -9.22 -8.97 -0.46
CA LEU A 298 -8.77 -7.90 0.44
C LEU A 298 -9.05 -8.21 1.90
N GLU A 299 -10.27 -8.63 2.24
CA GLU A 299 -10.66 -8.94 3.61
C GLU A 299 -9.84 -10.11 4.18
N LEU A 300 -9.58 -11.16 3.39
CA LEU A 300 -8.71 -12.28 3.80
C LEU A 300 -7.24 -11.83 3.95
N PHE A 301 -6.75 -10.99 3.05
CA PHE A 301 -5.38 -10.49 3.15
C PHE A 301 -5.18 -9.61 4.39
N ILE A 302 -6.13 -8.74 4.71
CA ILE A 302 -6.12 -7.99 5.96
C ILE A 302 -6.12 -8.94 7.16
N GLU A 303 -7.06 -9.90 7.19
CA GLU A 303 -7.22 -10.82 8.31
C GLU A 303 -6.00 -11.72 8.52
N ARG A 304 -5.37 -12.19 7.42
CA ARG A 304 -4.31 -13.21 7.46
C ARG A 304 -2.90 -12.62 7.48
N TRP A 305 -2.71 -11.39 7.00
CA TRP A 305 -1.43 -10.73 6.95
C TRP A 305 -1.35 -9.50 7.84
N ALA A 306 -2.20 -8.49 7.60
CA ALA A 306 -2.07 -7.22 8.28
C ALA A 306 -2.37 -7.29 9.78
N VAL A 307 -3.42 -8.02 10.17
CA VAL A 307 -3.82 -8.16 11.58
C VAL A 307 -2.73 -8.85 12.42
N PRO A 308 -2.18 -10.02 12.03
CA PRO A 308 -1.11 -10.66 12.80
C PRO A 308 0.13 -9.78 12.96
N TRP A 309 0.56 -9.09 11.90
CA TRP A 309 1.70 -8.16 11.98
C TRP A 309 1.42 -6.97 12.90
N TYR A 310 0.23 -6.38 12.78
CA TYR A 310 -0.17 -5.27 13.64
C TYR A 310 -0.17 -5.68 15.12
N GLU A 311 -0.84 -6.80 15.45
CA GLU A 311 -0.93 -7.31 16.82
C GLU A 311 0.45 -7.67 17.41
N TYR A 312 1.30 -8.33 16.62
CA TYR A 312 2.67 -8.63 17.02
C TYR A 312 3.45 -7.35 17.32
N SER A 313 3.44 -6.39 16.40
CA SER A 313 4.20 -5.14 16.52
C SER A 313 3.75 -4.30 17.72
N GLU A 314 2.43 -4.15 17.93
CA GLU A 314 1.87 -3.50 19.13
C GLU A 314 2.32 -4.20 20.41
N SER A 315 2.30 -5.54 20.45
CA SER A 315 2.71 -6.34 21.63
C SER A 315 4.17 -6.18 21.98
N LYS A 316 5.02 -5.87 20.99
CA LYS A 316 6.47 -5.71 21.13
C LYS A 316 6.93 -4.26 21.16
N ASN A 317 6.03 -3.30 21.07
CA ASN A 317 6.34 -1.87 20.97
C ASN A 317 7.23 -1.53 19.75
N LEU A 318 7.03 -2.23 18.64
CA LEU A 318 7.69 -2.00 17.37
C LEU A 318 6.79 -1.17 16.45
N ASN A 319 7.38 -0.36 15.60
CA ASN A 319 6.68 0.25 14.47
C ASN A 319 6.78 -0.69 13.27
N TRP A 320 5.67 -1.22 12.83
CA TRP A 320 5.60 -1.94 11.57
C TRP A 320 5.51 -0.94 10.42
N THR A 321 6.43 -1.05 9.46
CA THR A 321 6.51 -0.22 8.25
C THR A 321 6.70 -1.09 7.02
N GLY A 322 6.66 -0.51 5.85
CA GLY A 322 6.81 -1.16 4.56
C GLY A 322 5.72 -0.73 3.60
N HIS A 323 5.65 -1.37 2.47
CA HIS A 323 4.75 -1.03 1.38
C HIS A 323 4.16 -2.28 0.72
N TYR A 324 3.24 -2.05 -0.20
CA TYR A 324 2.60 -3.07 -1.01
C TYR A 324 2.94 -2.83 -2.48
N TRP A 325 1.97 -2.92 -3.40
CA TRP A 325 2.22 -2.75 -4.82
C TRP A 325 1.48 -1.51 -5.35
N GLU A 326 2.15 -0.35 -5.30
CA GLU A 326 1.56 0.94 -5.71
C GLU A 326 1.42 1.07 -7.22
N HIS A 327 2.21 0.31 -7.98
CA HIS A 327 2.45 0.54 -9.40
C HIS A 327 1.34 0.01 -10.31
N GLY A 328 0.58 -0.96 -9.85
CA GLY A 328 -0.42 -1.67 -10.64
C GLY A 328 -1.85 -1.10 -10.59
N TRP A 329 -2.08 0.00 -9.87
CA TRP A 329 -3.42 0.58 -9.74
C TRP A 329 -3.98 1.00 -11.12
N PRO A 330 -5.26 0.77 -11.43
CA PRO A 330 -6.34 0.29 -10.57
C PRO A 330 -6.54 -1.24 -10.56
N SER A 331 -5.56 -2.03 -10.97
CA SER A 331 -5.65 -3.49 -10.95
C SER A 331 -5.60 -4.03 -9.51
N PRO A 332 -6.57 -4.85 -9.09
CA PRO A 332 -6.64 -5.36 -7.72
C PRO A 332 -5.81 -6.61 -7.45
N HIS A 333 -5.05 -7.14 -8.41
CA HIS A 333 -4.53 -8.50 -8.33
C HIS A 333 -3.41 -8.72 -7.29
N HIS A 334 -2.69 -7.66 -6.88
CA HIS A 334 -1.63 -7.79 -5.86
C HIS A 334 -2.15 -7.73 -4.42
N GLY A 335 -3.23 -6.97 -4.15
CA GLY A 335 -3.71 -6.78 -2.78
C GLY A 335 -5.09 -6.14 -2.65
N GLY A 336 -5.68 -5.71 -3.75
CA GLY A 336 -7.03 -5.13 -3.80
C GLY A 336 -7.11 -3.63 -3.51
N ASP A 337 -6.57 -3.17 -2.38
CA ASP A 337 -6.62 -1.77 -1.93
C ASP A 337 -5.43 -1.47 -1.00
N ASN A 338 -4.48 -0.69 -1.49
CA ASN A 338 -3.27 -0.34 -0.72
C ASN A 338 -3.60 0.51 0.51
N MET A 339 -4.51 1.49 0.42
CA MET A 339 -4.89 2.31 1.57
C MET A 339 -5.46 1.47 2.70
N ALA A 340 -6.29 0.47 2.38
CA ALA A 340 -6.86 -0.44 3.37
C ALA A 340 -5.78 -1.23 4.12
N MET A 341 -4.68 -1.59 3.44
CA MET A 341 -3.53 -2.26 4.03
C MET A 341 -2.66 -1.30 4.85
N TYR A 342 -2.37 -0.10 4.35
CA TYR A 342 -1.59 0.93 5.07
C TYR A 342 -2.22 1.34 6.40
N ALA A 343 -3.55 1.27 6.53
CA ALA A 343 -4.26 1.62 7.76
C ALA A 343 -3.81 0.79 8.98
N TRP A 344 -3.23 -0.39 8.76
CA TRP A 344 -2.71 -1.27 9.79
C TRP A 344 -1.27 -0.98 10.21
N HIS A 345 -0.48 -0.26 9.39
CA HIS A 345 0.90 0.08 9.71
C HIS A 345 0.98 1.18 10.78
N GLN A 346 1.93 1.07 11.73
CA GLN A 346 2.27 2.19 12.62
C GLN A 346 3.00 3.30 11.86
N VAL A 347 3.81 2.93 10.87
CA VAL A 347 4.48 3.83 9.95
C VAL A 347 4.20 3.36 8.52
N PRO A 348 3.08 3.78 7.90
CA PRO A 348 2.80 3.42 6.51
C PRO A 348 3.92 3.84 5.56
N GLY A 349 4.14 3.07 4.49
CA GLY A 349 5.18 3.34 3.51
C GLY A 349 4.73 3.08 2.07
N ILE A 350 5.49 3.62 1.12
CA ILE A 350 5.40 3.40 -0.33
C ILE A 350 6.78 3.12 -0.90
N ASP A 351 6.82 2.52 -2.10
CA ASP A 351 8.02 2.47 -2.95
C ASP A 351 7.93 3.49 -4.08
N MET A 352 9.00 4.30 -4.25
CA MET A 352 9.07 5.37 -5.25
C MET A 352 10.40 5.30 -5.99
N LEU A 353 10.44 4.43 -6.98
CA LEU A 353 11.62 4.17 -7.80
C LEU A 353 11.92 5.30 -8.79
N PHE A 354 13.14 5.23 -9.37
CA PHE A 354 13.64 6.06 -10.45
C PHE A 354 13.83 7.54 -10.11
N ASN A 355 14.48 8.27 -11.01
CA ASN A 355 14.80 9.69 -10.87
C ASN A 355 14.20 10.56 -11.99
N THR A 356 13.55 9.96 -12.97
CA THR A 356 12.90 10.68 -14.07
C THR A 356 11.44 10.88 -13.72
N PHE A 357 11.03 12.14 -13.66
CA PHE A 357 9.62 12.48 -13.47
C PHE A 357 8.81 12.12 -14.72
N ASP A 358 7.79 11.31 -14.57
CA ASP A 358 6.88 10.94 -15.65
C ASP A 358 5.45 11.44 -15.34
N GLU A 359 4.78 12.01 -16.32
CA GLU A 359 3.37 12.43 -16.22
C GLU A 359 2.39 11.25 -16.36
N ARG A 360 2.88 10.05 -16.69
CA ARG A 360 2.10 8.79 -16.72
C ARG A 360 2.73 7.73 -15.82
N PRO A 361 2.84 8.00 -14.55
CA PRO A 361 3.83 7.30 -13.78
C PRO A 361 3.27 6.11 -13.05
N ASP A 362 4.06 5.06 -13.08
CA ASP A 362 3.97 4.02 -12.06
C ASP A 362 4.83 4.37 -10.82
N GLN A 363 5.73 5.35 -10.94
CA GLN A 363 6.80 5.68 -9.98
C GLN A 363 6.90 7.19 -9.71
N PHE A 364 8.10 7.80 -9.84
CA PHE A 364 8.31 9.22 -9.60
C PHE A 364 7.40 10.09 -10.48
N GLY A 365 6.50 10.84 -9.86
CA GLY A 365 5.38 11.56 -10.48
C GLY A 365 4.01 10.96 -10.14
N ASN A 366 3.95 9.76 -9.54
CA ASN A 366 2.72 9.12 -9.10
C ASN A 366 2.12 9.82 -7.87
N VAL A 367 1.43 10.93 -8.12
CA VAL A 367 0.75 11.72 -7.08
C VAL A 367 -0.22 10.86 -6.27
N ARG A 368 -0.94 9.94 -6.93
CA ARG A 368 -1.91 9.07 -6.27
C ARG A 368 -1.27 8.26 -5.14
N ALA A 369 -0.18 7.54 -5.40
CA ALA A 369 0.46 6.68 -4.40
C ALA A 369 0.90 7.48 -3.16
N VAL A 370 1.49 8.67 -3.36
CA VAL A 370 1.90 9.53 -2.23
C VAL A 370 0.68 10.09 -1.50
N LYS A 371 -0.41 10.42 -2.20
CA LYS A 371 -1.65 10.90 -1.59
C LYS A 371 -2.42 9.81 -0.86
N GLU A 372 -2.42 8.57 -1.33
CA GLU A 372 -2.94 7.41 -0.60
C GLU A 372 -2.22 7.27 0.75
N LEU A 373 -0.88 7.23 0.71
CA LEU A 373 -0.05 7.17 1.91
C LEU A 373 -0.38 8.31 2.89
N SER A 374 -0.30 9.56 2.42
CA SER A 374 -0.49 10.73 3.28
C SER A 374 -1.91 10.81 3.85
N SER A 375 -2.92 10.41 3.07
CA SER A 375 -4.31 10.38 3.51
C SER A 375 -4.53 9.38 4.64
N VAL A 376 -3.95 8.18 4.54
CA VAL A 376 -4.00 7.19 5.62
C VAL A 376 -3.28 7.70 6.87
N VAL A 377 -2.07 8.27 6.71
CA VAL A 377 -1.33 8.87 7.84
C VAL A 377 -2.16 9.94 8.55
N ASN A 378 -2.82 10.82 7.79
CA ASN A 378 -3.71 11.85 8.32
C ASN A 378 -4.93 11.23 9.03
N GLN A 379 -5.66 10.34 8.38
CA GLN A 379 -6.90 9.74 8.88
C GLN A 379 -6.67 8.88 10.11
N MET A 380 -5.60 8.09 10.12
CA MET A 380 -5.27 7.21 11.24
C MET A 380 -4.47 7.91 12.36
N GLY A 381 -4.19 9.22 12.23
CA GLY A 381 -3.46 10.00 13.22
C GLY A 381 -2.00 9.54 13.38
N ARG A 382 -1.40 8.99 12.33
CA ARG A 382 0.01 8.61 12.35
C ARG A 382 0.90 9.84 12.15
N LYS A 383 2.15 9.77 12.63
CA LYS A 383 3.09 10.90 12.52
C LYS A 383 4.11 10.72 11.40
N ARG A 384 4.37 9.47 10.99
CA ARG A 384 5.43 9.16 10.02
C ARG A 384 4.84 8.51 8.78
N ALA A 385 5.39 8.91 7.62
CA ALA A 385 5.09 8.41 6.28
C ALA A 385 6.42 8.08 5.60
N LEU A 386 6.72 6.79 5.42
CA LEU A 386 7.96 6.33 4.82
C LEU A 386 7.84 6.30 3.29
N SER A 387 8.96 6.56 2.60
CA SER A 387 9.12 6.21 1.20
C SER A 387 10.46 5.54 0.97
N GLU A 388 10.43 4.32 0.46
CA GLU A 388 11.57 3.72 -0.23
C GLU A 388 11.81 4.52 -1.50
N THR A 389 13.02 5.03 -1.70
CA THR A 389 13.24 6.05 -2.73
C THR A 389 14.54 5.81 -3.49
N TYR A 390 14.55 6.13 -4.78
CA TYR A 390 15.67 6.10 -5.71
C TYR A 390 16.04 4.74 -6.28
N GLY A 391 15.41 3.64 -5.90
CA GLY A 391 15.71 2.33 -6.49
C GLY A 391 15.68 2.37 -8.01
N GLY A 392 16.65 1.75 -8.67
CA GLY A 392 16.74 1.72 -10.14
C GLY A 392 17.10 3.03 -10.84
N SER A 393 17.43 4.09 -10.09
CA SER A 393 17.79 5.41 -10.67
C SER A 393 19.10 5.42 -11.45
N GLY A 394 19.93 4.39 -11.33
CA GLY A 394 21.22 4.31 -12.04
C GLY A 394 22.38 4.99 -11.31
N TRP A 395 23.58 4.72 -11.81
CA TRP A 395 24.83 5.24 -11.22
C TRP A 395 25.08 6.74 -11.50
N GLU A 396 24.32 7.34 -12.39
CA GLU A 396 24.36 8.76 -12.75
C GLU A 396 23.46 9.65 -11.89
N LEU A 397 22.73 9.11 -10.93
CA LEU A 397 21.89 9.86 -10.00
C LEU A 397 22.72 10.92 -9.27
N ASP A 398 22.31 12.19 -9.35
CA ASP A 398 22.99 13.33 -8.75
C ASP A 398 22.15 14.03 -7.64
N PHE A 399 22.74 14.99 -6.94
CA PHE A 399 22.07 15.72 -5.86
C PHE A 399 20.86 16.53 -6.31
N LYS A 400 20.86 17.03 -7.55
CA LYS A 400 19.72 17.77 -8.09
C LYS A 400 18.51 16.88 -8.25
N ASP A 401 18.72 15.68 -8.80
CA ASP A 401 17.67 14.70 -9.00
C ASP A 401 17.19 14.14 -7.67
N MET A 402 18.11 13.81 -6.75
CA MET A 402 17.76 13.35 -5.40
C MET A 402 16.88 14.36 -4.68
N LYS A 403 17.30 15.64 -4.70
CA LYS A 403 16.55 16.71 -4.03
C LYS A 403 15.20 16.95 -4.68
N ARG A 404 15.12 16.95 -6.01
CA ARG A 404 13.89 17.17 -6.76
C ARG A 404 12.85 16.08 -6.44
N ASN A 405 13.25 14.82 -6.49
CA ASN A 405 12.37 13.69 -6.17
C ASN A 405 11.93 13.76 -4.70
N GLY A 406 12.85 13.91 -3.77
CA GLY A 406 12.51 13.97 -2.36
C GLY A 406 11.64 15.17 -1.99
N ASP A 407 11.93 16.39 -2.47
CA ASP A 407 11.10 17.58 -2.21
C ASP A 407 9.67 17.41 -2.70
N TRP A 408 9.50 16.80 -3.88
CA TRP A 408 8.18 16.51 -4.42
C TRP A 408 7.40 15.54 -3.51
N GLN A 409 8.02 14.44 -3.08
CA GLN A 409 7.40 13.50 -2.16
C GLN A 409 7.05 14.15 -0.81
N TYR A 410 7.96 14.95 -0.25
CA TYR A 410 7.74 15.63 1.02
C TYR A 410 6.61 16.68 0.95
N THR A 411 6.43 17.37 -0.19
CA THR A 411 5.29 18.26 -0.37
C THR A 411 3.94 17.53 -0.49
N LEU A 412 3.95 16.26 -0.85
CA LEU A 412 2.75 15.43 -0.93
C LEU A 412 2.45 14.64 0.37
N GLY A 413 3.42 14.55 1.31
CA GLY A 413 3.14 13.99 2.62
C GLY A 413 4.14 13.00 3.18
N VAL A 414 5.15 12.58 2.41
CA VAL A 414 6.28 11.80 2.93
C VAL A 414 7.05 12.63 3.95
N ASN A 415 7.55 11.98 4.98
CA ASN A 415 8.41 12.61 5.98
C ASN A 415 9.44 11.63 6.62
N PHE A 416 9.64 10.48 5.99
CA PHE A 416 10.69 9.53 6.35
C PHE A 416 11.25 8.90 5.07
N MET A 417 12.46 9.30 4.70
CA MET A 417 13.13 8.78 3.51
C MET A 417 13.93 7.53 3.83
N ASN A 418 13.64 6.46 3.11
CA ASN A 418 14.38 5.23 3.09
C ASN A 418 15.09 5.10 1.73
N GLN A 419 16.41 5.28 1.70
CA GLN A 419 17.17 5.22 0.45
C GLN A 419 17.40 3.78 0.01
N HIS A 420 17.00 3.45 -1.18
CA HIS A 420 17.26 2.20 -1.87
C HIS A 420 18.49 2.37 -2.79
N LEU A 421 19.64 1.76 -2.52
CA LEU A 421 20.17 0.88 -1.47
C LEU A 421 21.54 1.36 -1.00
N SER A 422 22.06 0.78 0.10
CA SER A 422 23.45 0.98 0.52
C SER A 422 24.16 -0.39 0.56
N TYR A 423 24.84 -0.76 -0.52
CA TYR A 423 25.46 -2.08 -0.62
C TYR A 423 26.68 -2.22 0.29
N MET A 424 26.76 -3.34 1.01
CA MET A 424 28.00 -3.70 1.71
C MET A 424 29.15 -3.91 0.75
N THR A 425 28.90 -4.49 -0.44
CA THR A 425 29.89 -4.67 -1.48
C THR A 425 29.31 -4.56 -2.89
N LEU A 426 30.12 -4.07 -3.83
CA LEU A 426 29.80 -4.00 -5.27
C LEU A 426 30.40 -5.16 -6.07
N LYS A 427 30.93 -6.21 -5.44
CA LYS A 427 31.60 -7.32 -6.14
C LYS A 427 30.66 -8.03 -7.13
N GLY A 428 31.13 -8.21 -8.37
CA GLY A 428 30.44 -8.99 -9.40
C GLY A 428 29.10 -8.40 -9.84
N ARG A 429 28.02 -9.20 -9.77
CA ARG A 429 26.69 -8.79 -10.19
C ARG A 429 25.95 -7.93 -9.16
N ARG A 430 26.41 -7.87 -7.91
CA ARG A 430 25.81 -7.12 -6.82
C ARG A 430 25.58 -5.64 -7.16
N LYS A 431 26.51 -5.03 -7.89
CA LYS A 431 26.44 -3.64 -8.37
C LYS A 431 25.29 -3.35 -9.36
N GLY A 432 24.58 -4.36 -9.83
CA GLY A 432 23.47 -4.24 -10.77
C GLY A 432 22.10 -4.49 -10.13
N ASP A 433 22.03 -4.61 -8.80
CA ASP A 433 20.81 -4.86 -8.07
C ASP A 433 20.06 -3.55 -7.79
N PHE A 434 19.35 -3.04 -8.78
CA PHE A 434 18.62 -1.76 -8.73
C PHE A 434 19.48 -0.58 -8.23
N PRO A 435 20.66 -0.32 -8.89
CA PRO A 435 21.56 0.76 -8.46
C PRO A 435 20.85 2.11 -8.56
N GLN A 436 21.30 3.03 -7.79
CA GLN A 436 22.64 3.39 -7.28
C GLN A 436 22.92 2.79 -5.87
N SER A 437 23.92 3.41 -5.16
CA SER A 437 24.25 3.02 -3.79
C SER A 437 24.69 4.22 -2.96
N PHE A 438 24.26 4.26 -1.70
CA PHE A 438 24.50 5.34 -0.73
C PHE A 438 25.53 4.88 0.31
N LEU A 439 26.80 4.79 -0.08
CA LEU A 439 27.92 4.46 0.79
C LEU A 439 29.25 4.92 0.15
N THR A 440 30.37 4.70 0.80
CA THR A 440 31.73 5.19 0.47
C THR A 440 32.20 4.92 -0.96
N HIS A 441 31.58 4.02 -1.70
CA HIS A 441 31.88 3.77 -3.12
C HIS A 441 31.09 4.65 -4.10
N ALA A 442 30.14 5.45 -3.62
CA ALA A 442 29.46 6.47 -4.43
C ALA A 442 30.32 7.74 -4.55
N PRO A 443 30.43 8.34 -5.74
CA PRO A 443 31.30 9.49 -5.94
C PRO A 443 30.89 10.75 -5.19
N TYR A 444 29.65 10.83 -4.73
CA TYR A 444 29.08 11.95 -3.99
C TYR A 444 29.07 11.73 -2.46
N TRP A 445 29.64 10.62 -1.98
CA TRP A 445 29.44 10.20 -0.58
C TRP A 445 29.91 11.24 0.45
N GLU A 446 31.12 11.77 0.29
CA GLU A 446 31.72 12.73 1.24
C GLU A 446 30.92 14.02 1.44
N GLU A 447 29.95 14.30 0.56
CA GLU A 447 29.09 15.49 0.63
C GLU A 447 27.62 15.11 0.90
N TYR A 448 27.29 13.81 1.03
CA TYR A 448 25.92 13.34 1.17
C TYR A 448 25.26 13.83 2.46
N GLY A 449 26.05 14.06 3.51
CA GLY A 449 25.59 14.56 4.80
C GLY A 449 24.83 15.89 4.72
N VAL A 450 25.09 16.70 3.71
CA VAL A 450 24.34 17.95 3.45
C VAL A 450 22.88 17.63 3.12
N LEU A 451 22.66 16.65 2.26
CA LEU A 451 21.31 16.25 1.85
C LEU A 451 20.59 15.43 2.96
N ALA A 452 21.32 14.55 3.64
CA ALA A 452 20.78 13.80 4.78
C ALA A 452 20.31 14.74 5.89
N GLN A 453 21.10 15.77 6.23
CA GLN A 453 20.73 16.78 7.22
C GLN A 453 19.53 17.63 6.76
N TYR A 454 19.46 17.96 5.46
CA TYR A 454 18.30 18.65 4.89
C TYR A 454 17.01 17.86 5.09
N TYR A 455 17.01 16.57 4.75
CA TYR A 455 15.84 15.72 4.93
C TYR A 455 15.51 15.45 6.39
N ALA A 456 16.51 15.34 7.29
CA ALA A 456 16.25 15.24 8.71
C ALA A 456 15.48 16.45 9.25
N ARG A 457 15.82 17.66 8.80
CA ARG A 457 15.11 18.91 9.14
C ARG A 457 13.69 18.94 8.58
N LEU A 458 13.49 18.54 7.32
CA LEU A 458 12.17 18.44 6.72
C LEU A 458 11.33 17.38 7.43
N SER A 459 11.91 16.21 7.74
CA SER A 459 11.25 15.14 8.49
C SER A 459 10.77 15.62 9.84
N LEU A 460 11.60 16.35 10.59
CA LEU A 460 11.18 16.96 11.85
C LEU A 460 10.01 17.94 11.62
N ALA A 461 10.16 18.88 10.71
CA ALA A 461 9.16 19.94 10.49
C ALA A 461 7.82 19.39 9.98
N LEU A 462 7.83 18.37 9.11
CA LEU A 462 6.63 17.81 8.47
C LEU A 462 6.03 16.61 9.21
N SER A 463 6.64 16.15 10.30
CA SER A 463 6.05 15.14 11.18
C SER A 463 5.21 15.74 12.32
N HIS A 464 5.32 17.04 12.53
CA HIS A 464 4.60 17.79 13.57
C HIS A 464 3.41 18.58 12.99
N GLY A 465 2.46 18.94 13.86
CA GLY A 465 1.22 19.62 13.48
C GLY A 465 0.29 18.72 12.65
N GLN A 466 -0.78 19.31 12.15
CA GLN A 466 -1.78 18.60 11.32
C GLN A 466 -1.80 19.16 9.91
N GLN A 467 -1.70 18.29 8.90
CA GLN A 467 -1.88 18.72 7.51
C GLN A 467 -3.26 19.32 7.30
N ILE A 468 -3.35 20.44 6.58
CA ILE A 468 -4.62 21.11 6.31
C ILE A 468 -5.23 20.50 5.05
N ASN A 469 -6.22 19.63 5.21
CA ASN A 469 -7.01 19.04 4.13
C ASN A 469 -8.48 19.00 4.56
N SER A 470 -9.33 19.75 3.89
CA SER A 470 -10.76 19.89 4.25
C SER A 470 -11.69 19.18 3.25
N THR A 471 -11.16 18.65 2.18
CA THR A 471 -11.87 17.95 1.11
C THR A 471 -11.49 16.48 1.10
N LEU A 472 -12.48 15.60 0.96
CA LEU A 472 -12.31 14.17 0.79
C LEU A 472 -12.63 13.80 -0.67
N ILE A 473 -11.77 13.03 -1.33
CA ILE A 473 -12.06 12.43 -2.65
C ILE A 473 -12.18 10.93 -2.46
N ILE A 474 -13.35 10.36 -2.75
CA ILE A 474 -13.54 8.90 -2.67
C ILE A 474 -12.80 8.24 -3.83
N GLU A 475 -12.01 7.20 -3.56
CA GLU A 475 -11.32 6.46 -4.61
C GLU A 475 -12.26 5.54 -5.37
N PRO A 476 -12.10 5.42 -6.71
CA PRO A 476 -12.94 4.54 -7.53
C PRO A 476 -12.48 3.07 -7.52
N THR A 477 -11.80 2.62 -6.48
CA THR A 477 -11.19 1.29 -6.35
C THR A 477 -12.21 0.17 -6.47
N THR A 478 -13.35 0.27 -5.79
CA THR A 478 -14.41 -0.75 -5.86
C THR A 478 -15.13 -0.76 -7.23
N THR A 479 -15.13 0.35 -7.94
CA THR A 479 -15.57 0.40 -9.34
C THR A 479 -14.60 -0.37 -10.24
N ALA A 480 -13.30 -0.17 -10.08
CA ALA A 480 -12.28 -0.90 -10.84
C ALA A 480 -12.40 -2.42 -10.65
N TRP A 481 -12.70 -2.89 -9.44
CA TRP A 481 -12.93 -4.32 -9.19
C TRP A 481 -14.02 -4.92 -10.09
N MET A 482 -15.08 -4.17 -10.39
CA MET A 482 -16.17 -4.66 -11.26
C MET A 482 -15.74 -4.86 -12.71
N TYR A 483 -14.71 -4.14 -13.15
CA TYR A 483 -14.25 -4.17 -14.53
C TYR A 483 -13.00 -5.01 -14.76
N TYR A 484 -12.19 -5.20 -13.74
CA TYR A 484 -10.94 -5.94 -13.88
C TYR A 484 -11.17 -7.39 -14.33
N SER A 485 -10.43 -7.82 -15.34
CA SER A 485 -10.31 -9.20 -15.79
C SER A 485 -8.84 -9.50 -16.13
N PRO A 486 -8.30 -10.67 -15.75
CA PRO A 486 -6.93 -11.01 -16.06
C PRO A 486 -6.68 -11.33 -17.55
N THR A 487 -7.73 -11.56 -18.33
CA THR A 487 -7.63 -12.03 -19.72
C THR A 487 -8.19 -11.06 -20.76
N VAL A 488 -8.92 -10.04 -20.31
CA VAL A 488 -9.57 -9.07 -21.22
C VAL A 488 -9.18 -7.66 -20.78
N GLU A 489 -8.44 -6.97 -21.63
CA GLU A 489 -8.26 -5.52 -21.47
C GLU A 489 -9.62 -4.84 -21.50
N ASN A 490 -9.87 -3.94 -20.57
CA ASN A 490 -11.14 -3.25 -20.44
C ASN A 490 -10.91 -1.74 -20.49
N ASP A 491 -11.48 -1.08 -21.49
CA ASP A 491 -11.36 0.36 -21.69
C ASP A 491 -11.79 1.15 -20.43
N ASN A 492 -12.76 0.63 -19.65
CA ASN A 492 -13.19 1.26 -18.40
C ASN A 492 -12.07 1.32 -17.35
N MET A 493 -11.17 0.32 -17.30
CA MET A 493 -10.01 0.36 -16.38
C MET A 493 -9.10 1.54 -16.72
N THR A 494 -8.78 1.71 -18.00
CA THR A 494 -7.97 2.84 -18.50
C THR A 494 -8.68 4.17 -18.25
N GLU A 495 -9.99 4.27 -18.50
CA GLU A 495 -10.76 5.48 -18.25
C GLU A 495 -10.81 5.86 -16.76
N ILE A 496 -10.95 4.89 -15.86
CA ILE A 496 -10.89 5.11 -14.40
C ILE A 496 -9.51 5.67 -14.03
N GLU A 497 -8.44 5.02 -14.44
CA GLU A 497 -7.06 5.43 -14.18
C GLU A 497 -6.78 6.85 -14.67
N GLU A 498 -6.98 7.10 -15.97
CA GLU A 498 -6.66 8.38 -16.59
C GLU A 498 -7.48 9.54 -16.01
N SER A 499 -8.79 9.34 -15.80
CA SER A 499 -9.66 10.40 -15.29
C SER A 499 -9.37 10.72 -13.82
N PHE A 500 -9.07 9.72 -13.01
CA PHE A 500 -8.70 9.92 -11.61
C PHE A 500 -7.35 10.63 -11.48
N ARG A 501 -6.35 10.21 -12.27
CA ARG A 501 -5.05 10.88 -12.37
C ARG A 501 -5.21 12.34 -12.80
N GLN A 502 -5.99 12.62 -13.84
CA GLN A 502 -6.25 13.99 -14.29
C GLN A 502 -6.91 14.85 -13.22
N LEU A 503 -7.84 14.29 -12.43
CA LEU A 503 -8.45 15.01 -11.32
C LEU A 503 -7.39 15.43 -10.30
N MET A 504 -6.53 14.51 -9.86
CA MET A 504 -5.48 14.81 -8.89
C MET A 504 -4.47 15.82 -9.42
N ASP A 505 -4.02 15.69 -10.69
CA ASP A 505 -3.14 16.66 -11.34
C ASP A 505 -3.74 18.08 -11.33
N ILE A 506 -5.03 18.20 -11.59
CA ILE A 506 -5.73 19.48 -11.54
C ILE A 506 -5.81 20.00 -10.11
N MET A 507 -6.10 19.13 -9.14
CA MET A 507 -6.16 19.51 -7.73
C MET A 507 -4.81 20.09 -7.27
N GLU A 508 -3.71 19.39 -7.57
CA GLU A 508 -2.35 19.84 -7.22
C GLU A 508 -1.95 21.13 -7.97
N LYS A 509 -2.14 21.19 -9.28
CA LYS A 509 -1.85 22.38 -10.10
C LYS A 509 -2.61 23.64 -9.66
N ARG A 510 -3.72 23.46 -8.98
CA ARG A 510 -4.55 24.55 -8.41
C ARG A 510 -4.35 24.77 -6.92
N GLN A 511 -3.39 24.11 -6.30
CA GLN A 511 -3.08 24.17 -4.87
C GLN A 511 -4.33 23.90 -4.00
N LEU A 512 -5.06 22.86 -4.33
CA LEU A 512 -6.20 22.40 -3.56
C LEU A 512 -5.76 21.35 -2.53
N GLU A 513 -6.36 21.38 -1.36
CA GLU A 513 -5.98 20.57 -0.21
C GLU A 513 -7.03 19.51 0.04
N TYR A 514 -6.63 18.24 -0.12
CA TYR A 514 -7.54 17.10 -0.04
C TYR A 514 -6.82 15.87 0.51
N ASP A 515 -7.63 14.96 1.06
CA ASP A 515 -7.26 13.57 1.32
C ASP A 515 -8.07 12.65 0.41
N LEU A 516 -7.53 11.46 0.13
CA LEU A 516 -8.24 10.37 -0.52
C LEU A 516 -9.00 9.55 0.51
N GLY A 517 -10.08 8.89 0.09
CA GLY A 517 -10.92 8.06 0.94
C GLY A 517 -11.10 6.66 0.36
N ALA A 518 -10.50 5.66 1.01
CA ALA A 518 -10.75 4.26 0.72
C ALA A 518 -12.01 3.78 1.44
N GLU A 519 -12.88 3.06 0.73
CA GLU A 519 -14.17 2.63 1.28
C GLU A 519 -14.01 1.66 2.44
N ASN A 520 -12.96 0.83 2.47
CA ASN A 520 -12.63 -0.04 3.59
C ASN A 520 -12.32 0.76 4.87
N ILE A 521 -11.56 1.84 4.77
CA ILE A 521 -11.25 2.72 5.91
C ILE A 521 -12.52 3.48 6.35
N ILE A 522 -13.31 3.95 5.40
CA ILE A 522 -14.59 4.63 5.67
C ILE A 522 -15.55 3.69 6.43
N LYS A 523 -15.67 2.44 6.00
CA LYS A 523 -16.47 1.40 6.67
C LYS A 523 -16.09 1.24 8.14
N ASN A 524 -14.79 1.21 8.43
CA ASN A 524 -14.28 0.89 9.77
C ASN A 524 -14.12 2.10 10.68
N HIS A 525 -13.86 3.30 10.13
CA HIS A 525 -13.48 4.49 10.87
C HIS A 525 -14.31 5.72 10.49
N GLY A 526 -15.28 5.58 9.58
CA GLY A 526 -16.13 6.67 9.11
C GLY A 526 -17.27 7.00 10.07
N THR A 527 -17.59 8.29 10.18
CA THR A 527 -18.79 8.78 10.89
C THR A 527 -19.21 10.14 10.32
N VAL A 528 -20.40 10.62 10.69
CA VAL A 528 -20.86 11.97 10.36
C VAL A 528 -21.27 12.67 11.66
N ILE A 529 -20.64 13.81 11.94
CA ILE A 529 -20.87 14.62 13.14
C ILE A 529 -20.88 16.09 12.73
N ASP A 530 -21.90 16.84 13.17
CA ASP A 530 -22.04 18.30 12.95
C ASP A 530 -21.89 18.70 11.46
N SER A 531 -22.53 17.96 10.57
CA SER A 531 -22.47 18.16 9.11
C SER A 531 -21.06 18.03 8.52
N GLN A 532 -20.17 17.30 9.19
CA GLN A 532 -18.84 16.96 8.68
C GLN A 532 -18.73 15.46 8.45
N PHE A 533 -18.09 15.07 7.35
CA PHE A 533 -17.72 13.69 7.07
C PHE A 533 -16.39 13.41 7.78
N GLN A 534 -16.38 12.49 8.72
CA GLN A 534 -15.18 12.16 9.50
C GLN A 534 -14.66 10.78 9.14
N ILE A 535 -13.34 10.67 9.04
CA ILE A 535 -12.64 9.39 8.93
C ILE A 535 -11.51 9.42 9.97
N GLY A 536 -11.56 8.48 10.92
CA GLY A 536 -10.61 8.46 12.00
C GLY A 536 -10.55 9.79 12.75
N VAL A 537 -9.38 10.41 12.76
CA VAL A 537 -9.17 11.70 13.44
C VAL A 537 -9.38 12.91 12.52
N ARG A 538 -9.76 12.70 11.25
CA ARG A 538 -9.92 13.78 10.26
C ARG A 538 -11.40 14.11 10.03
N SER A 539 -11.65 15.41 9.75
CA SER A 539 -12.98 15.92 9.44
C SER A 539 -12.97 16.68 8.12
N TYR A 540 -13.95 16.39 7.27
CA TYR A 540 -14.06 16.94 5.93
C TYR A 540 -15.39 17.68 5.78
N ASN A 541 -15.34 18.89 5.21
CA ASN A 541 -16.52 19.71 4.95
C ASN A 541 -17.04 19.59 3.51
N ARG A 542 -16.35 18.83 2.66
CA ARG A 542 -16.72 18.53 1.27
C ARG A 542 -16.30 17.11 0.93
N VAL A 543 -17.15 16.44 0.17
CA VAL A 543 -16.84 15.12 -0.42
C VAL A 543 -16.92 15.22 -1.92
N ILE A 544 -15.92 14.72 -2.63
CA ILE A 544 -15.87 14.64 -4.09
C ILE A 544 -16.04 13.19 -4.50
N LEU A 545 -16.97 12.95 -5.43
CA LEU A 545 -17.09 11.71 -6.15
C LEU A 545 -16.42 11.90 -7.53
N PRO A 546 -15.31 11.19 -7.82
CA PRO A 546 -14.51 11.42 -9.02
C PRO A 546 -15.23 10.97 -10.30
N PRO A 547 -14.68 11.30 -11.49
CA PRO A 547 -15.14 10.73 -12.74
C PRO A 547 -15.06 9.19 -12.72
N ASN A 548 -15.98 8.55 -13.44
CA ASN A 548 -16.05 7.09 -13.58
C ASN A 548 -16.22 6.30 -12.26
N LEU A 549 -16.62 6.93 -11.17
CA LEU A 549 -17.08 6.24 -9.97
C LEU A 549 -18.50 5.70 -10.21
N GLU A 550 -18.63 4.41 -10.49
CA GLU A 550 -19.93 3.76 -10.74
C GLU A 550 -20.45 2.97 -9.54
N ASN A 551 -19.57 2.46 -8.70
CA ASN A 551 -19.92 1.70 -7.49
C ASN A 551 -19.61 2.50 -6.24
N ILE A 552 -20.37 2.23 -5.20
CA ILE A 552 -20.12 2.69 -3.84
C ILE A 552 -20.51 1.58 -2.87
N ASP A 553 -19.72 1.40 -1.82
CA ASP A 553 -20.06 0.46 -0.75
C ASP A 553 -21.25 0.94 0.08
N GLU A 554 -22.08 0.03 0.54
CA GLU A 554 -23.28 0.34 1.32
C GLU A 554 -22.98 1.18 2.56
N GLU A 555 -21.87 0.89 3.24
CA GLU A 555 -21.44 1.64 4.43
C GLU A 555 -21.08 3.09 4.07
N THR A 556 -20.33 3.30 3.00
CA THR A 556 -20.00 4.64 2.49
C THR A 556 -21.26 5.37 2.04
N TRP A 557 -22.16 4.68 1.32
CA TRP A 557 -23.44 5.26 0.90
C TRP A 557 -24.29 5.71 2.10
N ASN A 558 -24.40 4.90 3.14
CA ASN A 558 -25.16 5.25 4.33
C ASN A 558 -24.59 6.49 5.03
N LEU A 559 -23.27 6.63 5.09
CA LEU A 559 -22.61 7.82 5.63
C LEU A 559 -22.81 9.04 4.74
N LEU A 560 -22.66 8.92 3.42
CA LEU A 560 -22.90 10.02 2.47
C LEU A 560 -24.35 10.51 2.54
N ARG A 561 -25.31 9.59 2.60
CA ARG A 561 -26.74 9.93 2.74
C ARG A 561 -26.99 10.73 4.01
N LYS A 562 -26.45 10.29 5.15
CA LYS A 562 -26.54 11.01 6.41
C LYS A 562 -25.87 12.38 6.31
N TYR A 563 -24.67 12.46 5.76
CA TYR A 563 -23.90 13.68 5.58
C TYR A 563 -24.66 14.73 4.77
N VAL A 564 -25.22 14.35 3.63
CA VAL A 564 -26.03 15.26 2.79
C VAL A 564 -27.32 15.70 3.51
N GLN A 565 -27.99 14.80 4.22
CA GLN A 565 -29.20 15.13 5.00
C GLN A 565 -28.93 16.12 6.14
N GLU A 566 -27.72 16.09 6.74
CA GLU A 566 -27.29 17.03 7.76
C GLU A 566 -26.75 18.35 7.19
N GLY A 567 -26.76 18.54 5.86
CA GLY A 567 -26.33 19.77 5.18
C GLY A 567 -24.91 19.74 4.63
N GLY A 568 -24.24 18.58 4.66
CA GLY A 568 -22.92 18.37 4.06
C GLY A 568 -22.95 18.44 2.54
N LYS A 569 -21.84 18.87 1.92
CA LYS A 569 -21.74 19.14 0.49
C LYS A 569 -21.04 18.02 -0.25
N VAL A 570 -21.70 17.47 -1.28
CA VAL A 570 -21.13 16.52 -2.24
C VAL A 570 -20.96 17.20 -3.59
N LEU A 571 -19.77 17.07 -4.18
CA LEU A 571 -19.48 17.46 -5.55
C LEU A 571 -19.24 16.19 -6.37
N SER A 572 -20.03 15.92 -7.37
CA SER A 572 -19.95 14.64 -8.07
C SER A 572 -19.70 14.83 -9.57
N PHE A 573 -18.61 14.26 -10.05
CA PHE A 573 -18.33 14.10 -11.48
C PHE A 573 -19.08 12.92 -12.07
N SER A 574 -19.32 11.89 -11.27
CA SER A 574 -20.16 10.73 -11.58
C SER A 574 -21.15 10.46 -10.46
N ILE A 575 -22.30 9.91 -10.81
CA ILE A 575 -23.29 9.44 -9.84
C ILE A 575 -23.22 7.92 -9.84
N PRO A 576 -22.86 7.26 -8.72
CA PRO A 576 -22.86 5.82 -8.62
C PRO A 576 -24.20 5.19 -9.00
N GLN A 577 -24.12 4.10 -9.79
CA GLN A 577 -25.25 3.33 -10.28
C GLN A 577 -25.34 1.94 -9.63
N PHE A 578 -24.31 1.59 -8.84
CA PHE A 578 -24.20 0.34 -8.12
C PHE A 578 -23.93 0.60 -6.64
N ILE A 579 -24.50 -0.24 -5.80
CA ILE A 579 -24.16 -0.35 -4.37
C ILE A 579 -23.73 -1.80 -4.13
N ASN A 580 -22.51 -2.02 -3.64
CA ASN A 580 -21.94 -3.37 -3.47
C ASN A 580 -21.98 -4.21 -4.76
N GLY A 581 -21.73 -3.61 -5.91
CA GLY A 581 -21.78 -4.27 -7.22
C GLY A 581 -23.21 -4.59 -7.73
N ILE A 582 -24.24 -4.15 -7.04
CA ILE A 582 -25.65 -4.39 -7.37
C ILE A 582 -26.28 -3.10 -7.90
N PRO A 583 -26.98 -3.11 -9.05
CA PRO A 583 -27.63 -1.92 -9.60
C PRO A 583 -28.59 -1.26 -8.61
N SER A 584 -28.48 0.07 -8.43
CA SER A 584 -29.33 0.85 -7.54
C SER A 584 -29.58 2.26 -8.07
N ASP A 585 -30.81 2.75 -7.93
CA ASP A 585 -31.19 4.14 -8.25
C ASP A 585 -31.18 5.07 -7.02
N GLU A 586 -30.85 4.57 -5.82
CA GLU A 586 -30.93 5.34 -4.56
C GLU A 586 -30.01 6.57 -4.56
N VAL A 587 -28.76 6.42 -5.01
CA VAL A 587 -27.78 7.50 -5.08
C VAL A 587 -28.26 8.59 -6.06
N LYS A 588 -28.76 8.18 -7.22
CA LYS A 588 -29.28 9.06 -8.25
C LYS A 588 -30.55 9.82 -7.79
N GLN A 589 -31.39 9.17 -7.00
CA GLN A 589 -32.56 9.82 -6.42
C GLN A 589 -32.13 10.89 -5.40
N MET A 590 -31.20 10.57 -4.49
CA MET A 590 -30.67 11.53 -3.52
C MET A 590 -30.02 12.73 -4.18
N ALA A 591 -29.21 12.51 -5.22
CA ALA A 591 -28.54 13.56 -5.97
C ALA A 591 -29.54 14.56 -6.61
N ARG A 592 -30.68 14.07 -7.07
CA ARG A 592 -31.72 14.93 -7.68
C ARG A 592 -32.59 15.68 -6.68
N GLU A 593 -32.76 15.12 -5.49
CA GLU A 593 -33.68 15.63 -4.47
C GLU A 593 -33.00 16.56 -3.47
N ASN A 594 -31.66 16.72 -3.51
CA ASN A 594 -30.92 17.47 -2.49
C ASN A 594 -30.00 18.54 -3.09
N ASP A 595 -30.21 19.80 -2.75
CA ASP A 595 -29.46 20.96 -3.23
C ASP A 595 -27.98 20.97 -2.76
N ASN A 596 -27.63 20.19 -1.73
CA ASN A 596 -26.25 20.02 -1.26
C ASN A 596 -25.44 19.02 -2.12
N TRP A 597 -26.09 18.35 -3.07
CA TRP A 597 -25.45 17.50 -4.05
C TRP A 597 -25.31 18.25 -5.39
N VAL A 598 -24.09 18.60 -5.75
CA VAL A 598 -23.80 19.39 -6.96
C VAL A 598 -23.11 18.49 -8.00
N GLU A 599 -23.76 18.32 -9.15
CA GLU A 599 -23.17 17.63 -10.30
C GLU A 599 -22.22 18.57 -11.04
N ILE A 600 -21.00 18.08 -11.31
CA ILE A 600 -19.96 18.77 -12.08
C ILE A 600 -19.87 18.11 -13.44
N LYS A 601 -20.05 18.88 -14.51
CA LYS A 601 -20.09 18.36 -15.87
C LYS A 601 -18.71 18.14 -16.50
N SER A 602 -17.71 18.82 -16.01
CA SER A 602 -16.36 18.76 -16.56
C SER A 602 -15.32 18.98 -15.50
N ILE A 603 -14.26 18.18 -15.54
CA ILE A 603 -13.07 18.32 -14.73
C ILE A 603 -12.33 19.66 -14.95
N ASN A 604 -12.66 20.37 -16.04
CA ASN A 604 -12.03 21.64 -16.42
C ASN A 604 -12.83 22.88 -15.98
N GLU A 605 -13.86 22.74 -15.15
CA GLU A 605 -14.66 23.88 -14.65
C GLU A 605 -13.87 24.69 -13.61
N PRO A 606 -13.32 25.89 -13.96
CA PRO A 606 -12.42 26.63 -13.06
C PRO A 606 -13.11 27.11 -11.78
N GLU A 607 -14.40 27.47 -11.87
CA GLU A 607 -15.18 28.05 -10.77
C GLU A 607 -15.38 27.04 -9.64
N VAL A 608 -15.47 25.75 -9.96
CA VAL A 608 -15.61 24.68 -8.96
C VAL A 608 -14.36 24.56 -8.12
N PHE A 609 -13.19 24.56 -8.75
CA PHE A 609 -11.92 24.44 -8.06
C PHE A 609 -11.58 25.70 -7.26
N GLU A 610 -11.95 26.89 -7.76
CA GLU A 610 -11.79 28.12 -6.97
C GLU A 610 -12.66 28.10 -5.68
N ALA A 611 -13.84 27.47 -5.75
CA ALA A 611 -14.72 27.34 -4.58
C ALA A 611 -14.19 26.31 -3.53
N LEU A 612 -13.27 25.42 -3.92
CA LEU A 612 -12.63 24.44 -3.04
C LEU A 612 -11.40 24.99 -2.32
N ARG A 613 -10.85 26.12 -2.78
CA ARG A 613 -9.63 26.70 -2.23
C ARG A 613 -9.89 27.36 -0.86
N GLU A 614 -8.97 27.14 0.06
CA GLU A 614 -9.01 27.85 1.33
C GLU A 614 -8.73 29.36 1.12
N PRO A 615 -9.47 30.26 1.80
CA PRO A 615 -9.44 31.68 1.51
C PRO A 615 -8.09 32.35 1.77
N ASP A 616 -7.29 31.82 2.68
CA ASP A 616 -6.07 32.41 3.18
C ASP A 616 -4.78 31.87 2.53
N PHE A 617 -4.90 30.94 1.58
CA PHE A 617 -3.77 30.42 0.83
C PHE A 617 -4.03 30.38 -0.67
N LYS A 618 -3.13 31.03 -1.42
CA LYS A 618 -3.16 31.05 -2.88
C LYS A 618 -1.77 31.36 -3.44
N VAL A 619 -1.31 30.56 -4.39
CA VAL A 619 -0.19 30.92 -5.25
C VAL A 619 -0.70 31.79 -6.38
N GLU A 620 -0.21 33.02 -6.50
CA GLU A 620 -0.60 33.92 -7.57
C GLU A 620 0.08 33.53 -8.89
N ASN A 621 -0.66 33.60 -9.98
CA ASN A 621 -0.21 33.27 -11.34
C ASN A 621 0.34 31.83 -11.50
N PRO A 622 -0.38 30.80 -11.09
CA PRO A 622 0.09 29.42 -11.20
C PRO A 622 0.43 29.01 -12.65
N GLU A 623 -0.21 29.64 -13.66
CA GLU A 623 0.08 29.42 -15.08
C GLU A 623 1.49 29.87 -15.50
N LYS A 624 2.09 30.86 -14.80
CA LYS A 624 3.47 31.29 -15.10
C LYS A 624 4.52 30.32 -14.58
N ILE A 625 4.16 29.50 -13.61
CA ILE A 625 5.00 28.44 -13.06
C ILE A 625 4.63 27.08 -13.62
N ASP A 626 3.87 27.04 -14.73
CA ASP A 626 3.42 25.83 -15.44
C ASP A 626 2.72 24.78 -14.57
N GLY A 627 2.12 25.20 -13.44
CA GLY A 627 1.46 24.29 -12.52
C GLY A 627 2.42 23.25 -11.88
N LYS A 628 3.73 23.55 -11.84
CA LYS A 628 4.77 22.67 -11.33
C LYS A 628 5.18 22.99 -9.89
N VAL A 629 4.33 23.72 -9.16
CA VAL A 629 4.53 24.02 -7.74
C VAL A 629 3.57 23.21 -6.91
N TYR A 630 4.12 22.32 -6.12
CA TYR A 630 3.39 21.56 -5.09
C TYR A 630 3.55 22.26 -3.75
N HIS A 631 2.58 22.07 -2.84
CA HIS A 631 2.63 22.65 -1.51
C HIS A 631 2.00 21.74 -0.47
N MET A 632 2.41 21.94 0.77
CA MET A 632 1.78 21.38 1.96
C MET A 632 1.64 22.47 3.01
N ARG A 633 0.48 22.53 3.66
CA ARG A 633 0.29 23.35 4.86
C ARG A 633 0.05 22.47 6.08
N ARG A 634 0.64 22.85 7.19
CA ARG A 634 0.40 22.21 8.48
C ARG A 634 -0.03 23.24 9.52
N HIS A 635 -1.02 22.88 10.30
CA HIS A 635 -1.54 23.68 11.40
C HIS A 635 -0.86 23.29 12.70
N PHE A 636 -0.51 24.29 13.51
CA PHE A 636 0.03 24.18 14.85
C PHE A 636 -0.81 25.02 15.80
N SER A 637 -0.69 24.80 17.12
CA SER A 637 -1.40 25.60 18.13
C SER A 637 -1.08 27.09 18.06
N ASP A 638 0.11 27.46 17.58
CA ASP A 638 0.66 28.81 17.53
C ASP A 638 0.91 29.35 16.10
N GLY A 639 0.52 28.63 15.04
CA GLY A 639 0.68 29.10 13.66
C GLY A 639 0.47 28.06 12.57
N GLN A 640 1.02 28.35 11.40
CA GLN A 640 1.00 27.45 10.24
C GLN A 640 2.37 27.37 9.61
N LEU A 641 2.76 26.16 9.17
CA LEU A 641 3.92 25.93 8.33
C LEU A 641 3.45 25.71 6.90
N VAL A 642 4.14 26.33 5.95
CA VAL A 642 3.93 26.08 4.52
C VAL A 642 5.25 25.59 3.93
N PHE A 643 5.22 24.41 3.33
CA PHE A 643 6.32 23.88 2.54
C PHE A 643 5.89 23.79 1.08
N TRP A 644 6.73 24.23 0.17
CA TRP A 644 6.48 24.18 -1.26
C TRP A 644 7.71 23.72 -2.02
N SER A 645 7.51 23.01 -3.14
CA SER A 645 8.58 22.63 -4.06
C SER A 645 8.18 22.92 -5.49
N ASN A 646 9.20 23.20 -6.33
CA ASN A 646 9.07 23.28 -7.76
C ASN A 646 9.89 22.15 -8.39
N TYR A 647 9.25 21.26 -9.12
CA TYR A 647 9.91 20.10 -9.74
C TYR A 647 10.33 20.34 -11.19
N ASN A 648 10.23 21.56 -11.72
CA ASN A 648 10.62 21.87 -13.09
C ASN A 648 12.13 21.70 -13.29
N GLU A 649 12.53 20.93 -14.31
CA GLU A 649 13.93 20.67 -14.65
C GLU A 649 14.66 21.93 -15.17
N GLU A 650 13.96 22.80 -15.91
CA GLU A 650 14.56 23.97 -16.55
C GLU A 650 14.78 25.16 -15.61
N GLY A 651 14.38 25.05 -14.35
CA GLY A 651 14.44 26.17 -13.40
C GLY A 651 13.57 27.37 -13.83
N SER A 652 12.75 27.91 -12.96
CA SER A 652 12.07 29.18 -13.26
C SER A 652 13.15 30.27 -13.26
N GLU A 653 13.50 30.83 -14.42
CA GLU A 653 14.12 32.15 -14.46
C GLU A 653 13.11 33.14 -13.86
N ASN A 654 13.43 33.64 -12.67
CA ASN A 654 12.67 34.70 -12.03
C ASN A 654 12.97 36.04 -12.66
#